data_43e53ca8b11e91f03a56cb663a126f3a
#
_entry.id   43e53ca8b11e91f03a56cb663a126f3a
#
_cell.length_a   1.000
_cell.length_b   1.000
_cell.length_c   1.000
_cell.angle_alpha   90.00
_cell.angle_beta   90.00
_cell.angle_gamma   90.00
#
_symmetry.space_group_name_H-M   'P 1'
#
loop_
_entity.id
_entity.type
_entity.pdbx_description
1 polymer ?
#
loop_
_entity_poly.entity_id
_entity_poly.type
_entity_poly.pdbx_seq_one_letter_code
_entity_poly.pdbx_strand_id
1 'polypeptide(L)'
;MRSRVKSKKARVKTYSIVLLIILAGVGGFGLFLMIHSNDTRQMEETANNFIDILENKEYEKLGSVLKKQSYTSADYTLEDVIDKYDAIFNGVDIDNIQASKIKFEKVNDKKLEFSFRLNFTTPLGSLENLEYHTQMIKTDDDYKVKWDPSLIFPGMEGKDKVVFHYWKAERGEITDHLGNGLAINEEFKEAGIVPKDLPQESKNEKSFQEISQQFNIPVKEIHQKLNQGWVDDDLFVPLKIIESDEAKVIPGISYRNVKLRYYPLKEAAAHLIGYVGKVTKEDLDRNPHFAEGDIIGKAGLERALDKELRGKDGGEILIVDENGEKKQEIQTLEKMDGKTIKLTIDNYIQVEAFKHLKGKPGATVVMDPKEGGLYAVVSSPSFDPNQMAQGISQHDYDKYTNDENKPFISRFATGYAPGSTFKTITSSIGLDAKVTYPNKVRKINGLSWKKDKTWGGYSVTRVSDVQNVDMRKALIYSDNIYFAQETIEMGEKTFKNGLKKFIFGEKLDLPISMKPAQISNQPTFNSEILLADTAYGQGELLISPIQQASMYSVFQNAGKVVYPRLLDDQGKRKRKSAITSSTANEMKDRLEEVVSDPNGTAHLLYNHQFRLAAKTGTAELKMQQGEKGDENSFLLAFDVGDDHFLLLSLVEHYSAGSSATQLNKSFIEELYEYFQMR
;
A
#
# COMPACT_ATOMS: atom_id res chain seq x y z
N MET A 1 -0.55 -30.26 -23.39
CA MET A 1 -1.23 -29.83 -24.63
C MET A 1 -2.77 -29.91 -24.51
N ARG A 2 -3.39 -29.40 -23.44
CA ARG A 2 -4.87 -29.40 -23.23
C ARG A 2 -5.44 -28.17 -22.50
N SER A 3 -4.80 -26.99 -22.56
CA SER A 3 -5.28 -25.78 -21.89
C SER A 3 -5.50 -24.54 -22.79
N ARG A 4 -5.33 -24.66 -24.11
CA ARG A 4 -5.49 -23.50 -25.02
C ARG A 4 -6.81 -23.44 -25.82
N VAL A 5 -7.73 -24.39 -25.63
CA VAL A 5 -8.99 -24.45 -26.43
C VAL A 5 -10.20 -23.84 -25.69
N LYS A 6 -10.15 -23.63 -24.35
CA LYS A 6 -11.31 -23.08 -23.61
C LYS A 6 -11.46 -21.54 -23.65
N SER A 7 -10.41 -20.77 -23.98
CA SER A 7 -10.51 -19.30 -23.99
C SER A 7 -11.12 -18.71 -25.29
N LYS A 8 -11.06 -19.42 -26.41
CA LYS A 8 -11.65 -18.94 -27.68
C LYS A 8 -13.17 -19.13 -27.76
N LYS A 9 -13.76 -20.13 -27.07
CA LYS A 9 -15.22 -20.33 -27.06
C LYS A 9 -16.01 -19.34 -26.21
N ALA A 10 -15.41 -18.76 -25.17
CA ALA A 10 -16.06 -17.75 -24.36
C ALA A 10 -16.15 -16.39 -25.07
N ARG A 11 -15.07 -15.97 -25.80
CA ARG A 11 -15.07 -14.71 -26.56
C ARG A 11 -16.03 -14.73 -27.76
N VAL A 12 -16.19 -15.86 -28.43
CA VAL A 12 -17.15 -15.98 -29.57
C VAL A 12 -18.61 -15.90 -29.08
N LYS A 13 -18.94 -16.39 -27.87
CA LYS A 13 -20.30 -16.28 -27.34
C LYS A 13 -20.65 -14.85 -26.91
N THR A 14 -19.70 -14.07 -26.39
CA THR A 14 -19.94 -12.66 -26.01
C THR A 14 -20.16 -11.77 -27.22
N TYR A 15 -19.38 -11.95 -28.31
CA TYR A 15 -19.57 -11.22 -29.55
C TYR A 15 -20.85 -11.63 -30.29
N SER A 16 -21.29 -12.89 -30.16
CA SER A 16 -22.55 -13.34 -30.76
C SER A 16 -23.79 -12.81 -30.06
N ILE A 17 -23.72 -12.56 -28.73
CA ILE A 17 -24.81 -11.97 -27.97
C ILE A 17 -24.90 -10.46 -28.24
N VAL A 18 -23.78 -9.75 -28.33
CA VAL A 18 -23.74 -8.32 -28.71
C VAL A 18 -24.22 -8.14 -30.16
N LEU A 19 -23.85 -9.00 -31.09
CA LEU A 19 -24.32 -8.95 -32.47
C LEU A 19 -25.82 -9.28 -32.59
N LEU A 20 -26.35 -10.16 -31.74
CA LEU A 20 -27.80 -10.48 -31.70
C LEU A 20 -28.64 -9.36 -31.10
N ILE A 21 -28.12 -8.60 -30.14
CA ILE A 21 -28.79 -7.42 -29.55
C ILE A 21 -28.80 -6.27 -30.58
N ILE A 22 -27.71 -6.07 -31.33
CA ILE A 22 -27.63 -5.08 -32.40
C ILE A 22 -28.58 -5.46 -33.58
N LEU A 23 -28.68 -6.74 -33.94
CA LEU A 23 -29.59 -7.21 -34.98
C LEU A 23 -31.07 -7.17 -34.56
N ALA A 24 -31.39 -7.34 -33.28
CA ALA A 24 -32.75 -7.19 -32.75
C ALA A 24 -33.21 -5.71 -32.67
N GLY A 25 -32.29 -4.78 -32.41
CA GLY A 25 -32.53 -3.34 -32.49
C GLY A 25 -32.78 -2.85 -33.93
N VAL A 26 -32.03 -3.36 -34.90
CA VAL A 26 -32.14 -3.00 -36.31
C VAL A 26 -33.34 -3.71 -36.99
N GLY A 27 -33.69 -4.93 -36.56
CA GLY A 27 -34.82 -5.69 -37.12
C GLY A 27 -36.21 -5.15 -36.75
N GLY A 28 -36.36 -4.54 -35.58
CA GLY A 28 -37.60 -3.86 -35.17
C GLY A 28 -37.84 -2.56 -35.92
N PHE A 29 -36.78 -1.91 -36.37
CA PHE A 29 -36.83 -0.63 -37.09
C PHE A 29 -37.22 -0.82 -38.57
N GLY A 30 -36.84 -1.93 -39.18
CA GLY A 30 -37.07 -2.20 -40.61
C GLY A 30 -38.56 -2.47 -40.98
N LEU A 31 -39.38 -2.93 -40.03
CA LEU A 31 -40.78 -3.22 -40.27
C LEU A 31 -41.69 -1.98 -40.18
N PHE A 32 -41.29 -0.93 -39.49
CA PHE A 32 -42.02 0.32 -39.30
C PHE A 32 -41.94 1.25 -40.52
N LEU A 33 -40.88 1.12 -41.35
CA LEU A 33 -40.60 2.01 -42.47
C LEU A 33 -41.49 1.79 -43.70
N MET A 34 -42.38 0.79 -43.76
CA MET A 34 -43.18 0.51 -44.97
C MET A 34 -44.51 1.27 -45.06
N ILE A 35 -44.90 2.10 -44.08
CA ILE A 35 -46.25 2.68 -44.02
C ILE A 35 -46.25 4.23 -43.93
N HIS A 36 -45.09 4.91 -44.02
CA HIS A 36 -45.07 6.36 -43.81
C HIS A 36 -44.96 7.15 -45.14
N SER A 37 -45.66 8.30 -45.19
CA SER A 37 -45.55 9.29 -46.27
C SER A 37 -44.11 9.86 -46.36
N ASN A 38 -43.63 10.34 -47.50
CA ASN A 38 -42.31 10.98 -47.67
C ASN A 38 -42.05 12.06 -46.61
N ASP A 39 -43.06 12.82 -46.20
CA ASP A 39 -42.97 13.86 -45.19
C ASP A 39 -42.60 13.31 -43.79
N THR A 40 -43.21 12.20 -43.36
CA THR A 40 -42.90 11.56 -42.07
C THR A 40 -41.46 11.01 -42.03
N ARG A 41 -41.02 10.40 -43.12
CA ARG A 41 -39.67 9.87 -43.26
C ARG A 41 -38.61 10.98 -43.17
N GLN A 42 -38.82 12.13 -43.78
CA GLN A 42 -37.91 13.27 -43.72
C GLN A 42 -37.83 13.89 -42.31
N MET A 43 -38.98 13.92 -41.57
CA MET A 43 -39.01 14.32 -40.16
C MET A 43 -38.16 13.40 -39.27
N GLU A 44 -38.34 12.05 -39.43
CA GLU A 44 -37.57 11.04 -38.68
C GLU A 44 -36.08 11.10 -38.99
N GLU A 45 -35.68 11.30 -40.27
CA GLU A 45 -34.29 11.48 -40.68
C GLU A 45 -33.65 12.70 -39.96
N THR A 46 -34.36 13.84 -39.91
CA THR A 46 -33.82 15.03 -39.20
C THR A 46 -33.72 14.84 -37.69
N ALA A 47 -34.69 14.16 -37.09
CA ALA A 47 -34.66 13.85 -35.64
C ALA A 47 -33.50 12.88 -35.31
N ASN A 48 -33.29 11.84 -36.13
CA ASN A 48 -32.17 10.92 -35.95
C ASN A 48 -30.84 11.63 -36.15
N ASN A 49 -30.70 12.51 -37.15
CA ASN A 49 -29.49 13.32 -37.31
C ASN A 49 -29.22 14.23 -36.10
N PHE A 50 -30.26 14.78 -35.48
CA PHE A 50 -30.11 15.54 -34.25
C PHE A 50 -29.57 14.68 -33.08
N ILE A 51 -30.09 13.47 -32.95
CA ILE A 51 -29.60 12.51 -31.93
C ILE A 51 -28.15 12.10 -32.22
N ASP A 52 -27.82 11.76 -33.46
CA ASP A 52 -26.46 11.39 -33.87
C ASP A 52 -25.46 12.51 -33.56
N ILE A 53 -25.86 13.77 -33.78
CA ILE A 53 -25.02 14.93 -33.41
C ILE A 53 -24.77 14.95 -31.90
N LEU A 54 -25.76 14.69 -31.06
CA LEU A 54 -25.60 14.66 -29.59
C LEU A 54 -24.72 13.49 -29.14
N GLU A 55 -25.00 12.26 -29.68
CA GLU A 55 -24.23 11.06 -29.34
C GLU A 55 -22.75 11.16 -29.70
N ASN A 56 -22.45 11.82 -30.82
CA ASN A 56 -21.08 11.98 -31.33
C ASN A 56 -20.43 13.30 -30.91
N LYS A 57 -21.12 14.15 -30.15
CA LYS A 57 -20.67 15.49 -29.74
C LYS A 57 -20.27 16.41 -30.91
N GLU A 58 -20.92 16.26 -32.06
CA GLU A 58 -20.65 17.02 -33.29
C GLU A 58 -21.47 18.31 -33.35
N TYR A 59 -21.41 19.12 -32.28
CA TYR A 59 -22.29 20.28 -32.02
C TYR A 59 -22.21 21.35 -33.11
N GLU A 60 -21.13 21.49 -33.85
CA GLU A 60 -20.98 22.38 -35.01
C GLU A 60 -21.97 22.06 -36.13
N LYS A 61 -22.53 20.83 -36.15
CA LYS A 61 -23.55 20.42 -37.14
C LYS A 61 -24.99 20.79 -36.71
N LEU A 62 -25.22 21.29 -35.50
CA LEU A 62 -26.54 21.66 -35.00
C LEU A 62 -27.29 22.63 -35.92
N GLY A 63 -26.57 23.57 -36.56
CA GLY A 63 -27.18 24.49 -37.54
C GLY A 63 -27.89 23.84 -38.70
N SER A 64 -27.51 22.60 -39.05
CA SER A 64 -28.16 21.84 -40.14
C SER A 64 -29.53 21.25 -39.77
N VAL A 65 -29.80 21.04 -38.49
CA VAL A 65 -31.01 20.37 -37.96
C VAL A 65 -31.92 21.27 -37.12
N LEU A 66 -31.41 22.36 -36.53
CA LEU A 66 -32.20 23.27 -35.69
C LEU A 66 -32.98 24.30 -36.49
N LYS A 67 -34.16 24.68 -35.99
CA LYS A 67 -34.93 25.83 -36.52
C LYS A 67 -34.38 27.14 -36.00
N LYS A 68 -33.85 27.99 -36.91
CA LYS A 68 -33.24 29.29 -36.57
C LYS A 68 -34.13 30.14 -35.65
N GLN A 69 -35.42 30.29 -35.96
CA GLN A 69 -36.35 31.11 -35.19
C GLN A 69 -36.52 30.60 -33.75
N SER A 70 -36.35 29.32 -33.45
CA SER A 70 -36.54 28.77 -32.12
C SER A 70 -35.46 29.27 -31.15
N TYR A 71 -34.18 29.24 -31.54
CA TYR A 71 -33.11 29.72 -30.66
C TYR A 71 -33.00 31.26 -30.66
N THR A 72 -33.27 31.96 -31.79
CA THR A 72 -33.27 33.40 -31.80
C THR A 72 -34.42 34.02 -30.98
N SER A 73 -35.59 33.33 -30.88
CA SER A 73 -36.69 33.72 -30.00
C SER A 73 -36.38 33.53 -28.52
N ALA A 74 -35.40 32.68 -28.23
CA ALA A 74 -34.89 32.45 -26.89
C ALA A 74 -33.67 33.30 -26.54
N ASP A 75 -33.35 34.27 -27.39
CA ASP A 75 -32.21 35.21 -27.28
C ASP A 75 -30.84 34.53 -27.31
N TYR A 76 -30.70 33.58 -28.28
CA TYR A 76 -29.47 32.85 -28.59
C TYR A 76 -29.09 33.00 -30.06
N THR A 77 -27.80 33.10 -30.33
CA THR A 77 -27.23 32.84 -31.66
C THR A 77 -26.99 31.33 -31.85
N LEU A 78 -26.69 30.90 -33.07
CA LEU A 78 -26.29 29.48 -33.29
C LEU A 78 -24.96 29.17 -32.57
N GLU A 79 -24.01 30.12 -32.55
CA GLU A 79 -22.74 30.00 -31.85
C GLU A 79 -22.96 29.83 -30.35
N ASP A 80 -23.83 30.67 -29.74
CA ASP A 80 -24.19 30.52 -28.31
C ASP A 80 -24.78 29.13 -27.99
N VAL A 81 -25.58 28.53 -28.90
CA VAL A 81 -26.13 27.18 -28.72
C VAL A 81 -25.02 26.15 -28.76
N ILE A 82 -24.13 26.20 -29.76
CA ILE A 82 -22.99 25.28 -29.92
C ILE A 82 -22.09 25.37 -28.69
N ASP A 83 -21.64 26.55 -28.33
CA ASP A 83 -20.77 26.80 -27.18
C ASP A 83 -21.39 26.32 -25.88
N LYS A 84 -22.71 26.47 -25.74
CA LYS A 84 -23.41 26.01 -24.52
C LYS A 84 -23.47 24.50 -24.41
N TYR A 85 -23.69 23.76 -25.52
CA TYR A 85 -23.58 22.31 -25.53
C TYR A 85 -22.15 21.88 -25.18
N ASP A 86 -21.16 22.44 -25.86
CA ASP A 86 -19.76 22.11 -25.65
C ASP A 86 -19.31 22.41 -24.22
N ALA A 87 -19.57 23.61 -23.72
CA ALA A 87 -19.20 24.03 -22.38
C ALA A 87 -19.85 23.17 -21.27
N ILE A 88 -21.13 22.77 -21.45
CA ILE A 88 -21.83 21.96 -20.44
C ILE A 88 -21.38 20.51 -20.51
N PHE A 89 -21.37 19.88 -21.70
CA PHE A 89 -21.06 18.47 -21.81
C PHE A 89 -19.57 18.18 -21.54
N ASN A 90 -18.66 19.06 -21.95
CA ASN A 90 -17.24 18.95 -21.62
C ASN A 90 -16.94 19.45 -20.20
N GLY A 91 -17.60 20.51 -19.73
CA GLY A 91 -17.42 21.04 -18.37
C GLY A 91 -17.89 20.10 -17.25
N VAL A 92 -18.87 19.24 -17.55
CA VAL A 92 -19.34 18.16 -16.66
C VAL A 92 -18.65 16.84 -16.96
N ASP A 93 -17.78 16.78 -17.96
CA ASP A 93 -17.11 15.54 -18.42
C ASP A 93 -18.11 14.40 -18.72
N ILE A 94 -19.17 14.74 -19.48
CA ILE A 94 -20.18 13.78 -19.93
C ILE A 94 -19.61 12.92 -21.05
N ASP A 95 -19.78 11.60 -20.96
CA ASP A 95 -19.33 10.64 -21.98
C ASP A 95 -20.33 9.51 -22.22
N ASN A 96 -20.09 8.67 -23.24
CA ASN A 96 -20.93 7.50 -23.60
C ASN A 96 -22.41 7.86 -23.77
N ILE A 97 -22.68 8.93 -24.51
CA ILE A 97 -24.06 9.38 -24.77
C ILE A 97 -24.77 8.37 -25.65
N GLN A 98 -25.93 7.89 -25.22
CA GLN A 98 -26.75 6.91 -25.94
C GLN A 98 -28.22 7.28 -25.88
N ALA A 99 -28.85 7.39 -27.03
CA ALA A 99 -30.29 7.62 -27.09
C ALA A 99 -31.08 6.29 -27.04
N SER A 100 -32.27 6.40 -26.49
CA SER A 100 -33.21 5.29 -26.40
C SER A 100 -34.65 5.79 -26.40
N LYS A 101 -35.58 4.88 -26.60
CA LYS A 101 -37.04 5.14 -26.55
C LYS A 101 -37.46 6.33 -27.41
N ILE A 102 -36.90 6.44 -28.60
CA ILE A 102 -37.25 7.47 -29.59
C ILE A 102 -38.71 7.27 -30.01
N LYS A 103 -39.54 8.33 -29.88
CA LYS A 103 -40.95 8.31 -30.23
C LYS A 103 -41.31 9.53 -31.03
N PHE A 104 -42.16 9.32 -32.01
CA PHE A 104 -42.73 10.35 -32.85
C PHE A 104 -44.26 10.27 -32.80
N GLU A 105 -44.91 11.44 -32.60
CA GLU A 105 -46.36 11.53 -32.61
C GLU A 105 -46.78 12.65 -33.53
N LYS A 106 -47.57 12.32 -34.56
CA LYS A 106 -47.98 13.29 -35.55
C LYS A 106 -49.11 14.18 -34.96
N VAL A 107 -48.83 15.48 -34.87
CA VAL A 107 -49.80 16.49 -34.47
C VAL A 107 -50.61 16.96 -35.66
N ASN A 108 -49.95 17.30 -36.79
CA ASN A 108 -50.56 17.66 -38.06
C ASN A 108 -49.52 17.53 -39.21
N ASP A 109 -49.87 17.91 -40.43
CA ASP A 109 -48.99 17.77 -41.58
C ASP A 109 -47.74 18.67 -41.57
N LYS A 110 -47.64 19.60 -40.64
CA LYS A 110 -46.52 20.55 -40.49
C LYS A 110 -45.75 20.37 -39.17
N LYS A 111 -46.25 19.50 -38.26
CA LYS A 111 -45.73 19.40 -36.90
C LYS A 111 -45.78 17.97 -36.36
N LEU A 112 -44.65 17.53 -35.81
CA LEU A 112 -44.45 16.24 -35.15
C LEU A 112 -43.96 16.49 -33.74
N GLU A 113 -44.56 15.87 -32.71
CA GLU A 113 -43.96 15.75 -31.40
C GLU A 113 -42.86 14.70 -31.46
N PHE A 114 -41.76 15.03 -30.83
CA PHE A 114 -40.57 14.22 -30.83
C PHE A 114 -40.07 14.08 -29.40
N SER A 115 -39.97 12.87 -28.90
CA SER A 115 -39.40 12.58 -27.58
C SER A 115 -38.38 11.44 -27.66
N PHE A 116 -37.41 11.51 -26.81
CA PHE A 116 -36.33 10.51 -26.69
C PHE A 116 -35.78 10.51 -25.29
N ARG A 117 -35.02 9.47 -24.91
CA ARG A 117 -34.27 9.40 -23.66
C ARG A 117 -32.80 9.33 -23.95
N LEU A 118 -32.01 10.08 -23.18
CA LEU A 118 -30.55 9.95 -23.19
C LEU A 118 -30.08 9.25 -21.91
N ASN A 119 -29.08 8.40 -22.11
CA ASN A 119 -28.24 7.85 -21.06
C ASN A 119 -26.81 8.29 -21.33
N PHE A 120 -26.08 8.66 -20.30
CA PHE A 120 -24.67 9.01 -20.41
C PHE A 120 -23.95 8.82 -19.08
N THR A 121 -22.62 8.85 -19.10
CA THR A 121 -21.79 8.79 -17.90
C THR A 121 -21.30 10.19 -17.53
N THR A 122 -21.21 10.43 -16.23
CA THR A 122 -20.62 11.62 -15.63
C THR A 122 -19.54 11.16 -14.64
N PRO A 123 -18.70 12.05 -14.10
CA PRO A 123 -17.81 11.71 -12.99
C PRO A 123 -18.52 11.15 -11.76
N LEU A 124 -19.82 11.41 -11.60
CA LEU A 124 -20.66 10.88 -10.51
C LEU A 124 -21.30 9.53 -10.82
N GLY A 125 -21.02 8.96 -12.01
CA GLY A 125 -21.59 7.68 -12.46
C GLY A 125 -22.60 7.83 -13.59
N SER A 126 -23.32 6.76 -13.88
CA SER A 126 -24.32 6.75 -14.96
C SER A 126 -25.56 7.58 -14.61
N LEU A 127 -25.99 8.38 -15.54
CA LEU A 127 -27.28 9.09 -15.51
C LEU A 127 -28.14 8.47 -16.61
N GLU A 128 -29.23 7.85 -16.19
CA GLU A 128 -30.05 7.04 -17.09
C GLU A 128 -31.46 7.59 -17.23
N ASN A 129 -32.05 7.39 -18.42
CA ASN A 129 -33.45 7.68 -18.70
C ASN A 129 -33.86 9.15 -18.59
N LEU A 130 -32.94 10.09 -18.86
CA LEU A 130 -33.31 11.50 -19.00
C LEU A 130 -34.25 11.68 -20.18
N GLU A 131 -35.44 12.19 -19.95
CA GLU A 131 -36.49 12.29 -20.94
C GLU A 131 -36.54 13.68 -21.56
N TYR A 132 -36.45 13.73 -22.88
CA TYR A 132 -36.45 14.94 -23.69
C TYR A 132 -37.69 15.00 -24.55
N HIS A 133 -38.29 16.21 -24.67
CA HIS A 133 -39.45 16.50 -25.47
C HIS A 133 -39.24 17.74 -26.33
N THR A 134 -39.54 17.64 -27.61
CA THR A 134 -39.52 18.78 -28.53
C THR A 134 -40.47 18.56 -29.71
N GLN A 135 -40.38 19.44 -30.66
CA GLN A 135 -41.23 19.42 -31.88
C GLN A 135 -40.35 19.53 -33.12
N MET A 136 -40.77 18.80 -34.17
CA MET A 136 -40.27 19.00 -35.54
C MET A 136 -41.25 19.92 -36.27
N ILE A 137 -40.69 20.93 -36.93
CA ILE A 137 -41.49 21.97 -37.62
C ILE A 137 -41.08 22.00 -39.09
N LYS A 138 -42.07 21.92 -40.01
CA LYS A 138 -41.87 22.04 -41.43
C LYS A 138 -41.45 23.46 -41.79
N THR A 139 -40.35 23.60 -42.59
CA THR A 139 -39.94 24.80 -43.29
C THR A 139 -40.30 24.68 -44.76
N ASP A 140 -39.95 25.65 -45.63
CA ASP A 140 -40.30 25.60 -47.05
C ASP A 140 -39.70 24.39 -47.74
N ASP A 141 -38.48 23.96 -47.39
CA ASP A 141 -37.72 22.94 -48.07
C ASP A 141 -37.43 21.68 -47.20
N ASP A 142 -37.67 21.72 -45.85
CA ASP A 142 -37.20 20.66 -44.95
C ASP A 142 -37.94 20.68 -43.57
N TYR A 143 -37.60 19.76 -42.67
CA TYR A 143 -38.04 19.72 -41.28
C TYR A 143 -36.89 20.09 -40.34
N LYS A 144 -37.19 20.86 -39.28
CA LYS A 144 -36.19 21.31 -38.30
C LYS A 144 -36.68 21.07 -36.88
N VAL A 145 -35.76 20.75 -35.99
CA VAL A 145 -36.00 20.59 -34.55
C VAL A 145 -36.25 21.97 -33.94
N LYS A 146 -37.32 22.13 -33.19
CA LYS A 146 -37.55 23.30 -32.36
C LYS A 146 -36.65 23.23 -31.13
N TRP A 147 -35.69 24.12 -31.05
CA TRP A 147 -34.74 24.13 -29.95
C TRP A 147 -35.18 25.09 -28.84
N ASP A 148 -34.96 24.67 -27.60
CA ASP A 148 -34.90 25.50 -26.41
C ASP A 148 -33.88 24.88 -25.41
N PRO A 149 -33.48 25.58 -24.32
CA PRO A 149 -32.45 25.11 -23.40
C PRO A 149 -32.74 23.75 -22.73
N SER A 150 -34.03 23.34 -22.65
CA SER A 150 -34.38 22.02 -22.08
C SER A 150 -33.89 20.84 -22.92
N LEU A 151 -33.44 21.07 -24.16
CA LEU A 151 -32.78 20.08 -25.00
C LEU A 151 -31.30 19.87 -24.66
N ILE A 152 -30.72 20.72 -23.79
CA ILE A 152 -29.40 20.48 -23.20
C ILE A 152 -29.58 19.62 -21.95
N PHE A 153 -30.35 20.11 -20.98
CA PHE A 153 -30.84 19.32 -19.85
C PHE A 153 -32.32 19.58 -19.59
N PRO A 154 -33.12 18.54 -19.37
CA PRO A 154 -34.54 18.71 -19.03
C PRO A 154 -34.71 19.62 -17.81
N GLY A 155 -35.52 20.65 -17.95
CA GLY A 155 -35.78 21.66 -16.93
C GLY A 155 -34.95 22.95 -17.05
N MET A 156 -34.01 23.03 -17.99
CA MET A 156 -33.34 24.29 -18.30
C MET A 156 -34.26 25.27 -19.03
N GLU A 157 -34.21 26.54 -18.66
CA GLU A 157 -34.95 27.65 -19.26
C GLU A 157 -34.03 28.89 -19.44
N GLY A 158 -34.39 29.78 -20.32
CA GLY A 158 -33.73 31.08 -20.48
C GLY A 158 -32.19 30.96 -20.53
N LYS A 159 -31.52 31.67 -19.64
CA LYS A 159 -30.05 31.73 -19.53
C LYS A 159 -29.50 30.79 -18.42
N ASP A 160 -30.27 29.79 -17.97
CA ASP A 160 -29.82 28.81 -16.99
C ASP A 160 -28.45 28.21 -17.32
N LYS A 161 -27.72 27.86 -16.27
CA LYS A 161 -26.37 27.24 -16.36
C LYS A 161 -26.41 25.86 -15.71
N VAL A 162 -25.49 24.98 -16.11
CA VAL A 162 -25.21 23.75 -15.40
C VAL A 162 -23.90 23.94 -14.62
N VAL A 163 -23.94 23.60 -13.34
CA VAL A 163 -22.78 23.70 -12.44
C VAL A 163 -22.47 22.31 -11.89
N PHE A 164 -21.20 21.97 -11.89
CA PHE A 164 -20.69 20.75 -11.29
C PHE A 164 -19.84 21.09 -10.07
N HIS A 165 -20.29 20.65 -8.89
CA HIS A 165 -19.55 20.74 -7.65
C HIS A 165 -18.94 19.38 -7.34
N TYR A 166 -17.62 19.29 -7.37
CA TYR A 166 -16.88 18.09 -7.04
C TYR A 166 -16.49 18.10 -5.55
N TRP A 167 -16.77 16.99 -4.84
CA TRP A 167 -16.46 16.81 -3.42
C TRP A 167 -15.41 15.71 -3.26
N LYS A 168 -14.18 16.13 -3.09
CA LYS A 168 -13.09 15.19 -2.88
C LYS A 168 -13.20 14.54 -1.52
N ALA A 169 -13.11 13.19 -1.47
CA ALA A 169 -13.04 12.44 -0.23
C ALA A 169 -11.71 12.70 0.49
N GLU A 170 -11.75 12.79 1.80
CA GLU A 170 -10.54 12.83 2.60
C GLU A 170 -9.99 11.42 2.79
N ARG A 171 -8.67 11.26 2.59
CA ARG A 171 -8.01 10.00 2.86
C ARG A 171 -8.00 9.73 4.36
N GLY A 172 -8.45 8.53 4.78
CA GLY A 172 -8.42 8.10 6.17
C GLY A 172 -7.00 8.09 6.74
N GLU A 173 -6.87 8.33 8.03
CA GLU A 173 -5.58 8.35 8.71
C GLU A 173 -5.14 6.95 9.13
N ILE A 174 -3.84 6.77 9.36
CA ILE A 174 -3.28 5.60 10.03
C ILE A 174 -2.74 6.06 11.38
N THR A 175 -3.19 5.42 12.46
CA THR A 175 -2.81 5.78 13.83
C THR A 175 -2.21 4.60 14.58
N ASP A 176 -1.46 4.89 15.64
CA ASP A 176 -1.00 3.89 16.60
C ASP A 176 -2.16 3.43 17.54
N HIS A 177 -1.85 2.54 18.47
CA HIS A 177 -2.85 2.01 19.40
C HIS A 177 -3.38 3.03 20.39
N LEU A 178 -2.74 4.18 20.54
CA LEU A 178 -3.19 5.31 21.39
C LEU A 178 -3.93 6.39 20.59
N GLY A 179 -3.95 6.30 19.27
CA GLY A 179 -4.55 7.30 18.38
C GLY A 179 -3.56 8.36 17.88
N ASN A 180 -2.27 8.23 18.17
CA ASN A 180 -1.26 9.14 17.60
C ASN A 180 -1.05 8.84 16.11
N GLY A 181 -0.89 9.91 15.32
CA GLY A 181 -0.75 9.79 13.87
C GLY A 181 0.52 9.07 13.41
N LEU A 182 0.37 8.12 12.48
CA LEU A 182 1.43 7.47 11.72
C LEU A 182 1.44 7.91 10.26
N ALA A 183 0.24 8.19 9.72
CA ALA A 183 0.02 8.85 8.46
C ALA A 183 -1.23 9.71 8.60
N ILE A 184 -1.08 11.02 8.54
CA ILE A 184 -2.12 12.02 8.80
C ILE A 184 -2.28 12.97 7.62
N ASN A 185 -3.35 13.75 7.62
CA ASN A 185 -3.56 14.81 6.65
C ASN A 185 -3.26 16.15 7.35
N GLU A 186 -2.14 16.78 7.03
CA GLU A 186 -1.61 17.96 7.70
C GLU A 186 -1.62 19.17 6.79
N GLU A 187 -1.83 20.37 7.35
CA GLU A 187 -1.80 21.63 6.62
C GLU A 187 -0.40 22.21 6.57
N PHE A 188 0.07 22.47 5.35
CA PHE A 188 1.35 23.08 5.04
C PHE A 188 1.16 24.38 4.27
N LYS A 189 2.22 25.17 4.18
CA LYS A 189 2.34 26.27 3.24
C LYS A 189 3.11 25.81 2.01
N GLU A 190 2.55 26.04 0.84
CA GLU A 190 3.28 25.93 -0.41
C GLU A 190 3.78 27.31 -0.81
N ALA A 191 5.10 27.49 -0.75
CA ALA A 191 5.76 28.69 -1.23
C ALA A 191 5.85 28.64 -2.75
N GLY A 192 5.54 29.72 -3.42
CA GLY A 192 5.63 29.82 -4.87
C GLY A 192 5.78 31.25 -5.35
N ILE A 193 5.98 31.41 -6.64
CA ILE A 193 6.11 32.69 -7.32
C ILE A 193 4.89 32.92 -8.21
N VAL A 194 4.29 34.11 -8.13
CA VAL A 194 3.38 34.62 -9.16
C VAL A 194 4.19 35.63 -9.98
N PRO A 195 4.47 35.37 -11.27
CA PRO A 195 5.44 36.16 -12.04
C PRO A 195 5.16 37.67 -12.06
N LYS A 196 3.88 38.08 -12.09
CA LYS A 196 3.51 39.52 -12.04
C LYS A 196 3.85 40.22 -10.72
N ASP A 197 3.87 39.46 -9.60
CA ASP A 197 4.11 39.97 -8.25
C ASP A 197 5.60 40.07 -7.93
N LEU A 198 6.47 39.62 -8.84
CA LEU A 198 7.91 39.82 -8.73
C LEU A 198 8.24 41.31 -8.82
N PRO A 199 8.97 41.92 -7.84
CA PRO A 199 9.42 43.30 -7.92
C PRO A 199 10.19 43.55 -9.22
N GLN A 200 10.02 44.72 -9.84
CA GLN A 200 10.70 45.03 -11.11
C GLN A 200 12.24 44.96 -11.00
N GLU A 201 12.78 45.20 -9.81
CA GLU A 201 14.20 45.05 -9.49
C GLU A 201 14.59 43.57 -9.33
N SER A 202 13.65 42.65 -9.07
CA SER A 202 13.89 41.22 -8.89
C SER A 202 13.98 40.42 -10.19
N LYS A 203 13.80 41.07 -11.34
CA LYS A 203 14.35 40.56 -12.61
C LYS A 203 15.88 40.44 -12.54
N ASN A 204 16.50 40.91 -11.46
CA ASN A 204 17.91 40.80 -11.15
C ASN A 204 18.17 39.50 -10.34
N GLU A 205 19.22 38.82 -10.67
CA GLU A 205 19.79 37.59 -10.08
C GLU A 205 19.73 37.56 -8.53
N LYS A 206 19.77 38.71 -7.86
CA LYS A 206 19.82 38.87 -6.40
C LYS A 206 18.57 38.37 -5.69
N SER A 207 17.36 38.63 -6.19
CA SER A 207 16.12 38.14 -5.56
C SER A 207 15.99 36.63 -5.70
N PHE A 208 16.38 36.09 -6.84
CA PHE A 208 16.42 34.63 -7.02
C PHE A 208 17.46 33.98 -6.12
N GLN A 209 18.58 34.65 -5.80
CA GLN A 209 19.56 34.17 -4.84
C GLN A 209 19.00 34.15 -3.40
N GLU A 210 18.24 35.17 -2.99
CA GLU A 210 17.57 35.19 -1.67
C GLU A 210 16.53 34.08 -1.55
N ILE A 211 15.70 33.88 -2.58
CA ILE A 211 14.73 32.77 -2.65
C ILE A 211 15.45 31.41 -2.62
N SER A 212 16.52 31.29 -3.40
CA SER A 212 17.37 30.10 -3.45
C SER A 212 17.93 29.74 -2.08
N GLN A 213 18.48 30.69 -1.35
CA GLN A 213 19.05 30.49 -0.02
C GLN A 213 17.97 30.12 1.02
N GLN A 214 16.82 30.82 0.99
CA GLN A 214 15.74 30.57 1.95
C GLN A 214 15.12 29.18 1.81
N PHE A 215 14.89 28.74 0.57
CA PHE A 215 14.22 27.46 0.30
C PHE A 215 15.18 26.33 -0.05
N ASN A 216 16.49 26.60 -0.11
CA ASN A 216 17.52 25.65 -0.55
C ASN A 216 17.18 25.02 -1.92
N ILE A 217 16.80 25.87 -2.89
CA ILE A 217 16.49 25.52 -4.27
C ILE A 217 17.51 26.20 -5.18
N PRO A 218 18.22 25.50 -6.08
CA PRO A 218 19.13 26.13 -7.02
C PRO A 218 18.43 27.19 -7.89
N VAL A 219 19.03 28.37 -8.08
CA VAL A 219 18.48 29.44 -8.93
C VAL A 219 18.11 28.93 -10.32
N LYS A 220 18.94 28.03 -10.88
CA LYS A 220 18.66 27.38 -12.18
C LYS A 220 17.33 26.62 -12.18
N GLU A 221 16.98 25.97 -11.10
CA GLU A 221 15.71 25.24 -10.97
C GLU A 221 14.52 26.21 -10.89
N ILE A 222 14.66 27.32 -10.18
CA ILE A 222 13.65 28.38 -10.12
C ILE A 222 13.36 28.90 -11.54
N HIS A 223 14.40 29.21 -12.31
CA HIS A 223 14.26 29.65 -13.71
C HIS A 223 13.62 28.58 -14.59
N GLN A 224 13.98 27.30 -14.40
CA GLN A 224 13.36 26.20 -15.16
C GLN A 224 11.86 26.07 -14.89
N LYS A 225 11.43 26.25 -13.63
CA LYS A 225 10.01 26.23 -13.26
C LYS A 225 9.24 27.42 -13.86
N LEU A 226 9.82 28.61 -13.82
CA LEU A 226 9.21 29.81 -14.37
C LEU A 226 9.14 29.86 -15.92
N ASN A 227 10.02 29.11 -16.60
CA ASN A 227 10.07 29.05 -18.07
C ASN A 227 9.26 27.87 -18.66
N GLN A 228 8.41 27.20 -17.88
CA GLN A 228 7.54 26.13 -18.39
C GLN A 228 6.42 26.71 -19.26
N GLY A 229 6.02 26.01 -20.32
CA GLY A 229 5.08 26.52 -21.31
C GLY A 229 3.66 26.81 -20.81
N TRP A 230 3.30 26.34 -19.62
CA TRP A 230 2.02 26.61 -18.96
C TRP A 230 2.06 27.84 -18.03
N VAL A 231 3.24 28.39 -17.76
CA VAL A 231 3.38 29.55 -16.83
C VAL A 231 2.94 30.81 -17.52
N ASP A 232 2.00 31.50 -16.88
CA ASP A 232 1.52 32.84 -17.24
C ASP A 232 1.79 33.79 -16.07
N ASP A 233 1.75 35.12 -16.33
CA ASP A 233 2.06 36.15 -15.37
C ASP A 233 1.18 36.08 -14.10
N ASP A 234 -0.04 35.60 -14.22
CA ASP A 234 -1.03 35.48 -13.13
C ASP A 234 -1.01 34.18 -12.39
N LEU A 235 -0.27 33.18 -12.87
CA LEU A 235 -0.29 31.83 -12.31
C LEU A 235 0.71 31.66 -11.18
N PHE A 236 0.28 30.92 -10.14
CA PHE A 236 1.14 30.53 -9.02
C PHE A 236 2.06 29.36 -9.44
N VAL A 237 3.37 29.62 -9.47
CA VAL A 237 4.40 28.61 -9.78
C VAL A 237 4.94 28.03 -8.48
N PRO A 238 4.62 26.77 -8.13
CA PRO A 238 5.02 26.16 -6.87
C PRO A 238 6.53 25.91 -6.80
N LEU A 239 7.14 26.27 -5.68
CA LEU A 239 8.56 26.06 -5.41
C LEU A 239 8.80 24.97 -4.39
N LYS A 240 8.25 25.11 -3.18
CA LYS A 240 8.52 24.23 -2.04
C LYS A 240 7.38 24.19 -1.03
N ILE A 241 7.17 23.02 -0.46
CA ILE A 241 6.33 22.83 0.73
C ILE A 241 7.15 23.15 1.97
N ILE A 242 6.59 23.93 2.88
CA ILE A 242 7.19 24.30 4.16
C ILE A 242 6.18 24.16 5.30
N GLU A 243 6.64 24.07 6.52
CA GLU A 243 5.78 24.13 7.70
C GLU A 243 5.17 25.54 7.83
N SER A 244 3.98 25.63 8.44
CA SER A 244 3.22 26.89 8.45
C SER A 244 3.93 28.02 9.21
N ASP A 245 4.74 27.70 10.22
CA ASP A 245 5.54 28.63 11.02
C ASP A 245 6.86 29.05 10.34
N GLU A 246 7.28 28.36 9.29
CA GLU A 246 8.46 28.71 8.49
C GLU A 246 8.18 29.80 7.43
N ALA A 247 6.91 30.16 7.23
CA ALA A 247 6.52 31.13 6.21
C ALA A 247 6.99 32.57 6.58
N LYS A 248 7.98 33.05 5.85
CA LYS A 248 8.52 34.42 6.00
C LYS A 248 8.08 35.30 4.87
N VAL A 249 7.92 36.60 5.13
CA VAL A 249 7.66 37.57 4.09
C VAL A 249 8.93 37.78 3.24
N ILE A 250 8.89 37.30 2.00
CA ILE A 250 9.99 37.38 1.04
C ILE A 250 9.42 38.03 -0.22
N PRO A 251 10.04 39.13 -0.74
CA PRO A 251 9.57 39.79 -1.96
C PRO A 251 9.47 38.83 -3.14
N GLY A 252 8.29 38.77 -3.79
CA GLY A 252 8.02 37.85 -4.92
C GLY A 252 7.62 36.44 -4.54
N ILE A 253 7.53 36.12 -3.24
CA ILE A 253 7.00 34.87 -2.78
C ILE A 253 5.58 35.02 -2.27
N SER A 254 4.71 34.18 -2.78
CA SER A 254 3.35 33.97 -2.31
C SER A 254 3.22 32.62 -1.63
N TYR A 255 2.28 32.50 -0.68
CA TYR A 255 2.01 31.26 0.03
C TYR A 255 0.55 30.87 -0.13
N ARG A 256 0.30 29.60 -0.37
CA ARG A 256 -1.06 29.02 -0.29
C ARG A 256 -1.09 27.86 0.69
N ASN A 257 -2.24 27.67 1.35
CA ASN A 257 -2.43 26.49 2.20
C ASN A 257 -2.63 25.27 1.31
N VAL A 258 -1.96 24.20 1.67
CA VAL A 258 -2.11 22.88 1.02
C VAL A 258 -2.24 21.82 2.09
N LYS A 259 -3.21 20.93 1.94
CA LYS A 259 -3.38 19.77 2.81
C LYS A 259 -2.67 18.59 2.18
N LEU A 260 -1.68 18.03 2.86
CA LEU A 260 -0.84 16.95 2.34
C LEU A 260 -0.85 15.76 3.29
N ARG A 261 -0.59 14.58 2.72
CA ARG A 261 -0.31 13.38 3.50
C ARG A 261 1.06 13.53 4.17
N TYR A 262 1.08 13.36 5.50
CA TYR A 262 2.28 13.52 6.32
C TYR A 262 2.53 12.29 7.20
N TYR A 263 3.79 11.96 7.37
CA TYR A 263 4.28 10.80 8.09
C TYR A 263 5.17 11.24 9.25
N PRO A 264 4.61 11.42 10.48
CA PRO A 264 5.33 12.03 11.61
C PRO A 264 6.57 11.25 12.06
N LEU A 265 6.56 9.91 11.93
CA LEU A 265 7.69 9.07 12.34
C LEU A 265 8.78 8.94 11.27
N LYS A 266 8.59 9.56 10.09
CA LYS A 266 9.57 9.60 9.01
C LYS A 266 10.16 8.20 8.74
N GLU A 267 11.50 8.09 8.70
CA GLU A 267 12.25 6.87 8.41
C GLU A 267 11.91 5.70 9.35
N ALA A 268 11.53 5.99 10.60
CA ALA A 268 11.29 4.95 11.61
C ALA A 268 10.08 4.05 11.28
N ALA A 269 9.12 4.52 10.48
CA ALA A 269 7.93 3.76 10.11
C ALA A 269 7.76 3.59 8.59
N ALA A 270 8.67 4.11 7.75
CA ALA A 270 8.49 4.22 6.31
C ALA A 270 8.20 2.88 5.61
N HIS A 271 8.90 1.81 5.95
CA HIS A 271 8.68 0.51 5.33
C HIS A 271 7.33 -0.12 5.70
N LEU A 272 6.87 0.12 6.93
CA LEU A 272 5.59 -0.38 7.40
C LEU A 272 4.44 0.44 6.82
N ILE A 273 4.47 1.74 7.03
CA ILE A 273 3.39 2.64 6.61
C ILE A 273 3.41 2.84 5.09
N GLY A 274 4.59 2.99 4.49
CA GLY A 274 4.72 3.33 3.08
C GLY A 274 4.48 4.81 2.83
N TYR A 275 4.03 5.14 1.61
CA TYR A 275 3.74 6.49 1.19
C TYR A 275 2.71 6.52 0.06
N VAL A 276 2.10 7.68 -0.15
CA VAL A 276 1.21 7.95 -1.26
C VAL A 276 1.95 8.65 -2.41
N GLY A 277 1.38 8.59 -3.59
CA GLY A 277 1.90 9.33 -4.75
C GLY A 277 0.85 9.42 -5.84
N LYS A 278 1.11 10.28 -6.83
CA LYS A 278 0.24 10.44 -8.00
C LYS A 278 0.14 9.14 -8.80
N VAL A 279 -1.03 8.91 -9.36
CA VAL A 279 -1.27 7.83 -10.30
C VAL A 279 -0.33 7.96 -11.49
N THR A 280 0.31 6.86 -11.87
CA THR A 280 1.16 6.76 -13.08
C THR A 280 0.39 6.08 -14.21
N LYS A 281 0.95 6.12 -15.41
CA LYS A 281 0.37 5.41 -16.57
C LYS A 281 0.20 3.91 -16.29
N GLU A 282 1.18 3.29 -15.62
CA GLU A 282 1.10 1.87 -15.25
C GLU A 282 -0.02 1.58 -14.22
N ASP A 283 -0.33 2.54 -13.36
CA ASP A 283 -1.45 2.42 -12.42
C ASP A 283 -2.78 2.50 -13.16
N LEU A 284 -2.93 3.41 -14.13
CA LEU A 284 -4.10 3.53 -15.00
C LEU A 284 -4.31 2.24 -15.84
N ASP A 285 -3.24 1.71 -16.42
CA ASP A 285 -3.29 0.47 -17.22
C ASP A 285 -3.75 -0.74 -16.37
N ARG A 286 -3.43 -0.75 -15.07
CA ARG A 286 -3.83 -1.82 -14.13
C ARG A 286 -5.23 -1.63 -13.59
N ASN A 287 -5.67 -0.41 -13.42
CA ASN A 287 -6.97 -0.08 -12.85
C ASN A 287 -7.57 1.17 -13.53
N PRO A 288 -8.44 0.97 -14.53
CA PRO A 288 -9.06 2.06 -15.30
C PRO A 288 -10.05 2.92 -14.49
N HIS A 289 -10.29 2.60 -13.21
CA HIS A 289 -11.11 3.44 -12.32
C HIS A 289 -10.31 4.57 -11.67
N PHE A 290 -8.98 4.61 -11.86
CA PHE A 290 -8.19 5.76 -11.45
C PHE A 290 -8.24 6.86 -12.51
N ALA A 291 -8.17 8.10 -12.07
CA ALA A 291 -8.03 9.26 -12.93
C ALA A 291 -6.61 9.84 -12.86
N GLU A 292 -6.20 10.53 -13.91
CA GLU A 292 -4.94 11.28 -13.90
C GLU A 292 -4.99 12.34 -12.78
N GLY A 293 -3.95 12.39 -11.96
CA GLY A 293 -3.89 13.30 -10.80
C GLY A 293 -4.37 12.69 -9.48
N ASP A 294 -5.01 11.52 -9.48
CA ASP A 294 -5.37 10.82 -8.25
C ASP A 294 -4.14 10.51 -7.39
N ILE A 295 -4.35 10.51 -6.07
CA ILE A 295 -3.34 10.12 -5.08
C ILE A 295 -3.69 8.73 -4.54
N ILE A 296 -2.76 7.79 -4.73
CA ILE A 296 -2.92 6.40 -4.29
C ILE A 296 -1.76 5.94 -3.42
N GLY A 297 -1.96 4.89 -2.65
CA GLY A 297 -0.88 4.24 -1.90
C GLY A 297 0.13 3.55 -2.79
N LYS A 298 1.42 3.90 -2.68
CA LYS A 298 2.52 3.36 -3.51
C LYS A 298 3.28 2.24 -2.82
N ALA A 299 3.37 2.24 -1.51
CA ALA A 299 4.13 1.26 -0.72
C ALA A 299 3.44 0.98 0.62
N GLY A 300 3.90 -0.03 1.34
CA GLY A 300 3.50 -0.34 2.71
C GLY A 300 2.00 -0.50 2.91
N LEU A 301 1.50 -0.08 4.07
CA LEU A 301 0.08 -0.09 4.43
C LEU A 301 -0.74 0.89 3.61
N GLU A 302 -0.16 2.03 3.21
CA GLU A 302 -0.82 2.97 2.30
C GLU A 302 -1.29 2.29 1.02
N ARG A 303 -0.47 1.37 0.45
CA ARG A 303 -0.84 0.58 -0.72
C ARG A 303 -1.73 -0.62 -0.38
N ALA A 304 -1.41 -1.32 0.70
CA ALA A 304 -2.13 -2.55 1.05
C ALA A 304 -3.60 -2.28 1.44
N LEU A 305 -3.85 -1.11 2.02
CA LEU A 305 -5.16 -0.66 2.53
C LEU A 305 -5.70 0.55 1.74
N ASP A 306 -5.21 0.79 0.50
CA ASP A 306 -5.56 1.96 -0.29
C ASP A 306 -7.07 2.10 -0.50
N LYS A 307 -7.77 0.99 -0.71
CA LYS A 307 -9.21 0.97 -0.94
C LYS A 307 -10.01 1.48 0.27
N GLU A 308 -9.57 1.10 1.47
CA GLU A 308 -10.17 1.52 2.75
C GLU A 308 -9.81 2.96 3.08
N LEU A 309 -8.56 3.35 2.82
CA LEU A 309 -8.01 4.66 3.16
C LEU A 309 -8.48 5.76 2.20
N ARG A 310 -8.61 5.49 0.90
CA ARG A 310 -8.85 6.52 -0.13
C ARG A 310 -10.23 7.15 -0.05
N GLY A 311 -11.24 6.40 0.41
CA GLY A 311 -12.64 6.84 0.38
C GLY A 311 -13.25 6.79 -1.02
N LYS A 312 -14.30 7.55 -1.23
CA LYS A 312 -14.98 7.72 -2.51
C LYS A 312 -15.38 9.18 -2.67
N ASP A 313 -14.96 9.77 -3.76
CA ASP A 313 -15.34 11.12 -4.12
C ASP A 313 -16.85 11.20 -4.42
N GLY A 314 -17.39 12.37 -4.26
CA GLY A 314 -18.79 12.67 -4.54
C GLY A 314 -18.93 13.98 -5.29
N GLY A 315 -20.14 14.47 -5.39
CA GLY A 315 -20.41 15.76 -6.01
C GLY A 315 -21.87 15.93 -6.35
N GLU A 316 -22.19 17.07 -6.94
CA GLU A 316 -23.54 17.36 -7.44
C GLU A 316 -23.48 18.08 -8.79
N ILE A 317 -24.44 17.77 -9.64
CA ILE A 317 -24.70 18.45 -10.91
C ILE A 317 -26.04 19.16 -10.77
N LEU A 318 -26.03 20.48 -10.91
CA LEU A 318 -27.17 21.35 -10.69
C LEU A 318 -27.50 22.19 -11.94
N ILE A 319 -28.77 22.45 -12.16
CA ILE A 319 -29.22 23.59 -12.96
C ILE A 319 -29.36 24.79 -12.01
N VAL A 320 -28.70 25.87 -12.36
CA VAL A 320 -28.81 27.15 -11.66
C VAL A 320 -29.31 28.24 -12.63
N ASP A 321 -29.97 29.26 -12.10
CA ASP A 321 -30.38 30.41 -12.91
C ASP A 321 -29.17 31.32 -13.29
N GLU A 322 -29.43 32.42 -13.97
CA GLU A 322 -28.40 33.39 -14.37
C GLU A 322 -27.64 34.02 -13.18
N ASN A 323 -28.27 34.06 -11.99
CA ASN A 323 -27.70 34.63 -10.76
C ASN A 323 -26.95 33.56 -9.93
N GLY A 324 -27.01 32.27 -10.33
CA GLY A 324 -26.39 31.17 -9.62
C GLY A 324 -27.28 30.52 -8.56
N GLU A 325 -28.57 30.87 -8.51
CA GLU A 325 -29.53 30.25 -7.60
C GLU A 325 -29.95 28.85 -8.10
N LYS A 326 -29.95 27.86 -7.20
CA LYS A 326 -30.31 26.48 -7.53
C LYS A 326 -31.76 26.37 -7.98
N LYS A 327 -31.99 25.86 -9.19
CA LYS A 327 -33.31 25.53 -9.73
C LYS A 327 -33.63 24.05 -9.62
N GLN A 328 -32.72 23.19 -10.03
CA GLN A 328 -32.95 21.76 -10.08
C GLN A 328 -31.64 21.00 -9.81
N GLU A 329 -31.75 19.89 -9.11
CA GLU A 329 -30.72 18.90 -8.98
C GLU A 329 -30.85 17.86 -10.11
N ILE A 330 -29.74 17.63 -10.84
CA ILE A 330 -29.68 16.62 -11.90
C ILE A 330 -29.16 15.30 -11.32
N GLN A 331 -28.08 15.37 -10.55
CA GLN A 331 -27.43 14.21 -9.95
C GLN A 331 -26.69 14.64 -8.69
N THR A 332 -26.75 13.80 -7.66
CA THR A 332 -25.94 13.95 -6.45
C THR A 332 -25.38 12.60 -6.04
N LEU A 333 -24.11 12.57 -5.73
CA LEU A 333 -23.42 11.45 -5.14
C LEU A 333 -22.71 11.92 -3.87
N GLU A 334 -23.14 11.40 -2.73
CA GLU A 334 -22.52 11.73 -1.45
C GLU A 334 -21.08 11.21 -1.39
N LYS A 335 -20.15 12.08 -0.98
CA LYS A 335 -18.77 11.67 -0.73
C LYS A 335 -18.69 10.74 0.48
N MET A 336 -17.79 9.80 0.45
CA MET A 336 -17.47 8.94 1.58
C MET A 336 -15.99 9.07 1.90
N ASP A 337 -15.66 9.71 3.01
CA ASP A 337 -14.26 9.81 3.45
C ASP A 337 -13.67 8.42 3.77
N GLY A 338 -12.38 8.29 3.63
CA GLY A 338 -11.65 7.06 3.90
C GLY A 338 -11.69 6.69 5.38
N LYS A 339 -11.57 5.40 5.67
CA LYS A 339 -11.58 4.89 7.05
C LYS A 339 -10.26 5.16 7.74
N THR A 340 -10.28 5.69 8.95
CA THR A 340 -9.11 5.70 9.83
C THR A 340 -8.77 4.27 10.24
N ILE A 341 -7.51 3.90 10.07
CA ILE A 341 -6.98 2.57 10.40
C ILE A 341 -6.13 2.67 11.66
N LYS A 342 -6.56 1.99 12.71
CA LYS A 342 -5.84 1.93 13.97
C LYS A 342 -4.96 0.68 14.01
N LEU A 343 -3.66 0.86 14.29
CA LEU A 343 -2.68 -0.23 14.37
C LEU A 343 -2.41 -0.61 15.83
N THR A 344 -1.81 -1.78 16.03
CA THR A 344 -1.27 -2.20 17.34
C THR A 344 0.09 -1.57 17.65
N ILE A 345 0.68 -0.86 16.70
CA ILE A 345 1.97 -0.16 16.85
C ILE A 345 1.92 0.81 18.03
N ASP A 346 3.03 0.93 18.70
CA ASP A 346 3.30 1.95 19.72
C ASP A 346 4.38 2.90 19.19
N ASN A 347 4.05 4.18 19.04
CA ASN A 347 4.94 5.17 18.42
C ASN A 347 6.30 5.26 19.14
N TYR A 348 6.30 5.23 20.46
CA TYR A 348 7.53 5.30 21.23
C TYR A 348 8.42 4.08 20.97
N ILE A 349 7.86 2.88 21.11
CA ILE A 349 8.59 1.63 20.88
C ILE A 349 9.09 1.54 19.44
N GLN A 350 8.29 1.98 18.46
CA GLN A 350 8.67 2.00 17.04
C GLN A 350 9.90 2.89 16.79
N VAL A 351 9.89 4.11 17.32
CA VAL A 351 10.97 5.08 17.15
C VAL A 351 12.25 4.61 17.85
N GLU A 352 12.15 4.14 19.10
CA GLU A 352 13.33 3.68 19.85
C GLU A 352 13.92 2.40 19.20
N ALA A 353 13.09 1.44 18.77
CA ALA A 353 13.57 0.27 18.02
C ALA A 353 14.36 0.67 16.75
N PHE A 354 13.93 1.72 16.04
CA PHE A 354 14.66 2.22 14.88
C PHE A 354 16.00 2.87 15.25
N LYS A 355 16.00 3.74 16.25
CA LYS A 355 17.21 4.44 16.71
C LYS A 355 18.30 3.47 17.16
N HIS A 356 17.92 2.39 17.87
CA HIS A 356 18.87 1.40 18.39
C HIS A 356 19.55 0.57 17.30
N LEU A 357 19.02 0.48 16.09
CA LEU A 357 19.73 -0.09 14.93
C LEU A 357 20.86 0.81 14.42
N LYS A 358 20.92 2.08 14.83
CA LYS A 358 22.01 3.04 14.51
C LYS A 358 22.33 3.10 13.00
N GLY A 359 21.31 3.02 12.15
CA GLY A 359 21.46 3.02 10.69
C GLY A 359 22.07 1.74 10.10
N LYS A 360 22.34 0.72 10.91
CA LYS A 360 22.85 -0.57 10.41
C LYS A 360 21.76 -1.31 9.62
N PRO A 361 22.11 -2.03 8.55
CA PRO A 361 21.17 -2.91 7.87
C PRO A 361 20.63 -3.95 8.84
N GLY A 362 19.31 -3.93 9.05
CA GLY A 362 18.68 -4.82 10.02
C GLY A 362 17.19 -4.61 10.17
N ALA A 363 16.60 -5.38 11.08
CA ALA A 363 15.20 -5.30 11.44
C ALA A 363 15.01 -5.56 12.94
N THR A 364 14.03 -4.87 13.54
CA THR A 364 13.59 -5.17 14.91
C THR A 364 12.08 -5.29 14.92
N VAL A 365 11.58 -6.37 15.53
CA VAL A 365 10.17 -6.63 15.78
C VAL A 365 9.97 -6.75 17.27
N VAL A 366 9.06 -5.94 17.84
CA VAL A 366 8.61 -6.04 19.22
C VAL A 366 7.12 -6.41 19.19
N MET A 367 6.77 -7.47 19.87
CA MET A 367 5.44 -8.05 19.85
C MET A 367 4.91 -8.28 21.26
N ASP A 368 3.62 -8.02 21.45
CA ASP A 368 2.87 -8.53 22.61
C ASP A 368 2.81 -10.07 22.52
N PRO A 369 3.49 -10.78 23.42
CA PRO A 369 3.52 -12.23 23.31
C PRO A 369 2.19 -12.90 23.62
N LYS A 370 1.28 -12.26 24.37
CA LYS A 370 -0.03 -12.80 24.75
C LYS A 370 -1.10 -12.54 23.70
N GLU A 371 -1.14 -11.31 23.19
CA GLU A 371 -2.20 -10.83 22.33
C GLU A 371 -1.83 -10.86 20.84
N GLY A 372 -0.55 -10.92 20.54
CA GLY A 372 -0.01 -10.89 19.17
C GLY A 372 0.10 -9.50 18.56
N GLY A 373 -0.24 -8.44 19.30
CA GLY A 373 -0.08 -7.07 18.80
C GLY A 373 1.38 -6.77 18.49
N LEU A 374 1.66 -6.23 17.32
CA LEU A 374 2.99 -5.76 16.96
C LEU A 374 3.17 -4.33 17.48
N TYR A 375 4.00 -4.15 18.52
CA TYR A 375 4.33 -2.84 19.07
C TYR A 375 5.31 -2.07 18.20
N ALA A 376 6.26 -2.78 17.58
CA ALA A 376 7.20 -2.20 16.63
C ALA A 376 7.54 -3.17 15.50
N VAL A 377 7.67 -2.62 14.29
CA VAL A 377 8.06 -3.35 13.06
C VAL A 377 9.00 -2.44 12.26
N VAL A 378 10.29 -2.62 12.44
CA VAL A 378 11.33 -1.73 11.94
C VAL A 378 12.20 -2.40 10.89
N SER A 379 12.58 -1.64 9.87
CA SER A 379 13.64 -1.97 8.91
C SER A 379 14.60 -0.79 8.78
N SER A 380 15.90 -1.06 8.79
CA SER A 380 16.99 -0.07 8.69
C SER A 380 18.04 -0.54 7.68
N PRO A 381 18.75 0.39 6.97
CA PRO A 381 18.41 1.79 6.85
C PRO A 381 17.06 2.01 6.18
N SER A 382 16.60 3.25 6.14
CA SER A 382 15.27 3.59 5.66
C SER A 382 15.30 4.86 4.78
N PHE A 383 14.14 5.34 4.39
CA PHE A 383 13.94 6.52 3.56
C PHE A 383 12.86 7.41 4.19
N ASP A 384 12.85 8.72 3.88
CA ASP A 384 11.79 9.61 4.33
C ASP A 384 10.56 9.49 3.42
N PRO A 385 9.42 8.97 3.92
CA PRO A 385 8.19 8.81 3.14
C PRO A 385 7.56 10.16 2.76
N ASN A 386 7.86 11.25 3.50
CA ASN A 386 7.39 12.59 3.15
C ASN A 386 8.02 13.08 1.86
N GLN A 387 9.34 12.86 1.68
CA GLN A 387 10.01 13.18 0.41
C GLN A 387 9.42 12.40 -0.76
N MET A 388 9.11 11.12 -0.55
CA MET A 388 8.49 10.29 -1.59
C MET A 388 7.09 10.79 -1.97
N ALA A 389 6.28 11.16 -0.99
CA ALA A 389 4.91 11.64 -1.20
C ALA A 389 4.85 13.03 -1.86
N GLN A 390 5.80 13.90 -1.56
CA GLN A 390 5.89 15.26 -2.09
C GLN A 390 6.56 15.34 -3.46
N GLY A 391 7.11 14.24 -3.96
CA GLY A 391 7.83 14.18 -5.24
C GLY A 391 9.33 14.34 -5.04
N ILE A 392 10.01 13.25 -4.72
CA ILE A 392 11.45 13.20 -4.57
C ILE A 392 12.18 13.54 -5.87
N SER A 393 13.29 14.29 -5.80
CA SER A 393 14.14 14.53 -6.96
C SER A 393 14.80 13.23 -7.44
N GLN A 394 15.10 13.12 -8.75
CA GLN A 394 15.83 11.97 -9.30
C GLN A 394 17.17 11.78 -8.61
N HIS A 395 17.87 12.86 -8.31
CA HIS A 395 19.16 12.83 -7.61
C HIS A 395 19.05 12.21 -6.20
N ASP A 396 18.02 12.57 -5.43
CA ASP A 396 17.83 12.04 -4.07
C ASP A 396 17.31 10.60 -4.10
N TYR A 397 16.47 10.26 -5.09
CA TYR A 397 16.03 8.88 -5.33
C TYR A 397 17.21 7.97 -5.67
N ASP A 398 18.15 8.46 -6.51
CA ASP A 398 19.36 7.74 -6.89
C ASP A 398 20.29 7.50 -5.69
N LYS A 399 20.33 8.38 -4.68
CA LYS A 399 21.06 8.13 -3.42
C LYS A 399 20.54 6.89 -2.71
N TYR A 400 19.21 6.73 -2.59
CA TYR A 400 18.60 5.56 -1.97
C TYR A 400 18.81 4.28 -2.80
N THR A 401 18.70 4.36 -4.13
CA THR A 401 18.81 3.18 -5.00
C THR A 401 20.24 2.67 -5.15
N ASN A 402 21.23 3.57 -5.07
CA ASN A 402 22.66 3.23 -5.18
C ASN A 402 23.31 2.94 -3.83
N ASP A 403 22.61 3.09 -2.70
CA ASP A 403 23.14 2.76 -1.38
C ASP A 403 23.33 1.24 -1.24
N GLU A 404 24.54 0.83 -0.93
CA GLU A 404 24.92 -0.59 -0.74
C GLU A 404 24.09 -1.25 0.38
N ASN A 405 23.62 -0.49 1.36
CA ASN A 405 22.79 -0.96 2.47
C ASN A 405 21.30 -1.09 2.09
N LYS A 406 20.93 -0.76 0.85
CA LYS A 406 19.59 -0.99 0.25
C LYS A 406 18.43 -0.51 1.13
N PRO A 407 18.22 0.81 1.30
CA PRO A 407 17.24 1.39 2.18
C PRO A 407 15.78 1.03 1.86
N PHE A 408 15.48 0.54 0.66
CA PHE A 408 14.11 0.17 0.28
C PHE A 408 13.70 -1.26 0.67
N ILE A 409 14.59 -2.07 1.26
CA ILE A 409 14.26 -3.45 1.64
C ILE A 409 13.48 -3.49 2.94
N SER A 410 12.27 -4.07 2.92
CA SER A 410 11.48 -4.39 4.11
C SER A 410 12.03 -5.64 4.80
N ARG A 411 13.10 -5.47 5.58
CA ARG A 411 13.84 -6.56 6.20
C ARG A 411 13.01 -7.38 7.18
N PHE A 412 12.06 -6.75 7.87
CA PHE A 412 11.15 -7.45 8.78
C PHE A 412 10.25 -8.50 8.09
N ALA A 413 10.03 -8.36 6.77
CA ALA A 413 9.24 -9.27 5.94
C ALA A 413 10.08 -10.19 5.04
N THR A 414 11.41 -9.98 5.00
CA THR A 414 12.35 -10.78 4.22
C THR A 414 12.73 -12.04 4.98
N GLY A 415 12.82 -13.17 4.27
CA GLY A 415 13.20 -14.46 4.86
C GLY A 415 14.71 -14.56 5.06
N TYR A 416 15.13 -14.95 6.26
CA TYR A 416 16.53 -15.17 6.63
C TYR A 416 16.71 -16.55 7.26
N ALA A 417 17.91 -17.10 7.18
CA ALA A 417 18.34 -18.19 8.03
C ALA A 417 18.43 -17.68 9.47
N PRO A 418 17.70 -18.26 10.44
CA PRO A 418 17.57 -17.71 11.80
C PRO A 418 18.81 -17.89 12.67
N GLY A 419 19.77 -18.69 12.23
CA GLY A 419 20.93 -19.05 13.01
C GLY A 419 20.58 -19.71 14.33
N SER A 420 21.43 -19.57 15.32
CA SER A 420 21.31 -20.25 16.62
C SER A 420 20.07 -19.93 17.44
N THR A 421 19.25 -18.92 17.06
CA THR A 421 17.94 -18.71 17.70
C THR A 421 17.02 -19.93 17.47
N PHE A 422 17.18 -20.61 16.33
CA PHE A 422 16.39 -21.77 15.95
C PHE A 422 16.61 -23.00 16.84
N LYS A 423 17.75 -23.08 17.55
CA LYS A 423 18.04 -24.13 18.54
C LYS A 423 16.97 -24.25 19.61
N THR A 424 16.28 -23.17 19.90
CA THR A 424 15.14 -23.14 20.83
C THR A 424 13.97 -23.99 20.34
N ILE A 425 13.66 -23.91 19.04
CA ILE A 425 12.62 -24.72 18.38
C ILE A 425 13.08 -26.16 18.29
N THR A 426 14.33 -26.40 17.91
CA THR A 426 14.92 -27.76 17.82
C THR A 426 14.90 -28.48 19.17
N SER A 427 15.32 -27.80 20.26
CA SER A 427 15.22 -28.32 21.63
C SER A 427 13.79 -28.71 21.99
N SER A 428 12.84 -27.82 21.68
CA SER A 428 11.43 -28.01 22.00
C SER A 428 10.85 -29.23 21.30
N ILE A 429 11.18 -29.41 20.03
CA ILE A 429 10.75 -30.61 19.28
C ILE A 429 11.36 -31.88 19.86
N GLY A 430 12.65 -31.85 20.21
CA GLY A 430 13.35 -32.98 20.81
C GLY A 430 12.76 -33.41 22.16
N LEU A 431 12.43 -32.42 23.02
CA LEU A 431 11.77 -32.67 24.32
C LEU A 431 10.39 -33.29 24.12
N ASP A 432 9.55 -32.74 23.27
CA ASP A 432 8.21 -33.25 23.00
C ASP A 432 8.23 -34.63 22.36
N ALA A 433 9.24 -34.92 21.53
CA ALA A 433 9.46 -36.21 20.90
C ALA A 433 10.08 -37.24 21.87
N LYS A 434 10.48 -36.80 23.08
CA LYS A 434 11.17 -37.63 24.08
C LYS A 434 12.47 -38.27 23.56
N VAL A 435 13.16 -37.57 22.65
CA VAL A 435 14.50 -37.92 22.16
C VAL A 435 15.56 -37.15 22.94
N THR A 436 15.28 -35.88 23.22
CA THR A 436 16.10 -34.99 24.06
C THR A 436 15.50 -34.96 25.47
N TYR A 437 16.37 -34.93 26.47
CA TYR A 437 16.02 -34.74 27.88
C TYR A 437 16.96 -33.68 28.48
N PRO A 438 16.52 -32.86 29.45
CA PRO A 438 17.35 -31.77 30.03
C PRO A 438 18.71 -32.27 30.52
N ASN A 439 18.77 -33.48 31.11
CA ASN A 439 19.99 -34.05 31.69
C ASN A 439 20.70 -35.02 30.76
N LYS A 440 20.29 -35.17 29.49
CA LYS A 440 20.96 -36.03 28.50
C LYS A 440 22.30 -35.42 28.12
N VAL A 441 23.38 -36.10 28.48
CA VAL A 441 24.75 -35.65 28.23
C VAL A 441 25.33 -36.29 26.97
N ARG A 442 25.89 -35.45 26.11
CA ARG A 442 26.72 -35.85 24.97
C ARG A 442 28.19 -35.59 25.26
N LYS A 443 29.01 -36.59 25.04
CA LYS A 443 30.48 -36.45 25.13
C LYS A 443 30.97 -35.91 23.80
N ILE A 444 31.26 -34.62 23.73
CA ILE A 444 31.74 -33.92 22.55
C ILE A 444 33.16 -33.44 22.82
N ASN A 445 34.11 -33.83 21.96
CA ASN A 445 35.52 -33.46 22.08
C ASN A 445 35.92 -32.59 20.91
N GLY A 446 36.64 -31.48 21.16
CA GLY A 446 37.14 -30.58 20.17
C GLY A 446 36.06 -29.65 19.57
N LEU A 447 36.47 -28.83 18.62
CA LEU A 447 35.66 -27.79 18.00
C LEU A 447 34.96 -28.23 16.70
N SER A 448 35.21 -29.46 16.24
CA SER A 448 34.67 -29.97 14.98
C SER A 448 34.18 -31.40 15.14
N TRP A 449 33.10 -31.75 14.51
CA TRP A 449 32.51 -33.09 14.51
C TRP A 449 31.92 -33.43 13.16
N LYS A 450 32.08 -34.66 12.75
CA LYS A 450 31.35 -35.30 11.64
C LYS A 450 30.85 -36.67 12.06
N LYS A 451 29.71 -37.12 11.55
CA LYS A 451 29.11 -38.39 11.92
C LYS A 451 30.01 -39.55 11.50
N ASP A 452 30.40 -39.58 10.24
CA ASP A 452 31.23 -40.63 9.67
C ASP A 452 31.83 -40.20 8.32
N LYS A 453 32.46 -41.13 7.59
CA LYS A 453 33.14 -40.88 6.31
C LYS A 453 32.18 -40.48 5.19
N THR A 454 30.86 -40.76 5.27
CA THR A 454 29.89 -40.37 4.23
C THR A 454 29.70 -38.85 4.12
N TRP A 455 30.09 -38.10 5.14
CA TRP A 455 30.07 -36.65 5.15
C TRP A 455 31.26 -36.02 4.40
N GLY A 456 32.18 -36.85 3.89
CA GLY A 456 33.34 -36.35 3.12
C GLY A 456 34.19 -35.35 3.89
N GLY A 457 34.38 -34.15 3.30
CA GLY A 457 35.10 -33.05 3.94
C GLY A 457 34.26 -32.20 4.90
N TYR A 458 32.92 -32.41 4.95
CA TYR A 458 32.06 -31.61 5.77
C TYR A 458 32.14 -31.96 7.27
N SER A 459 32.07 -30.95 8.12
CA SER A 459 31.99 -31.11 9.58
C SER A 459 31.20 -29.95 10.21
N VAL A 460 30.43 -30.25 11.25
CA VAL A 460 29.79 -29.23 12.08
C VAL A 460 30.83 -28.69 13.06
N THR A 461 30.91 -27.36 13.16
CA THR A 461 31.83 -26.65 14.06
C THR A 461 31.09 -25.94 15.18
N ARG A 462 31.75 -25.75 16.31
CA ARG A 462 31.29 -24.98 17.47
C ARG A 462 32.35 -24.01 17.96
N VAL A 463 31.94 -22.99 18.69
CA VAL A 463 32.85 -21.92 19.17
C VAL A 463 33.62 -22.32 20.44
N SER A 464 32.96 -23.05 21.34
CA SER A 464 33.52 -23.37 22.67
C SER A 464 33.78 -24.86 22.82
N ASP A 465 34.97 -25.27 23.27
CA ASP A 465 35.32 -26.68 23.53
C ASP A 465 34.87 -27.08 24.95
N VAL A 466 33.58 -27.30 25.12
CA VAL A 466 32.97 -27.73 26.39
C VAL A 466 32.67 -29.20 26.30
N GLN A 467 33.22 -29.98 27.25
CA GLN A 467 32.95 -31.44 27.34
C GLN A 467 31.69 -31.73 28.13
N ASN A 468 31.13 -32.92 27.93
CA ASN A 468 29.92 -33.39 28.65
C ASN A 468 28.78 -32.36 28.54
N VAL A 469 28.32 -32.13 27.32
CA VAL A 469 27.30 -31.13 26.97
C VAL A 469 25.90 -31.73 27.16
N ASP A 470 25.13 -31.18 28.08
CA ASP A 470 23.70 -31.34 28.22
C ASP A 470 22.95 -30.21 27.51
N MET A 471 21.63 -30.20 27.53
CA MET A 471 20.80 -29.19 26.87
C MET A 471 21.07 -27.77 27.43
N ARG A 472 21.27 -27.65 28.75
CA ARG A 472 21.61 -26.39 29.41
C ARG A 472 22.92 -25.80 28.83
N LYS A 473 23.98 -26.56 28.86
CA LYS A 473 25.27 -26.16 28.29
C LYS A 473 25.18 -25.88 26.78
N ALA A 474 24.43 -26.73 26.05
CA ALA A 474 24.25 -26.54 24.62
C ALA A 474 23.59 -25.19 24.27
N LEU A 475 22.68 -24.72 25.09
CA LEU A 475 22.03 -23.41 24.90
C LEU A 475 22.93 -22.24 25.36
N ILE A 476 23.59 -22.37 26.53
CA ILE A 476 24.51 -21.38 27.11
C ILE A 476 25.66 -21.08 26.15
N TYR A 477 26.36 -22.13 25.69
CA TYR A 477 27.51 -22.03 24.77
C TYR A 477 27.12 -22.04 23.30
N SER A 478 25.83 -22.14 23.00
CA SER A 478 25.32 -22.21 21.64
C SER A 478 25.95 -23.30 20.77
N ASP A 479 26.02 -24.56 21.28
CA ASP A 479 26.77 -25.67 20.69
C ASP A 479 26.06 -26.29 19.47
N ASN A 480 26.58 -26.07 18.25
CA ASN A 480 26.01 -26.62 17.02
C ASN A 480 26.10 -28.15 16.98
N ILE A 481 27.18 -28.74 17.50
CA ILE A 481 27.44 -30.16 17.43
C ILE A 481 26.38 -30.94 18.24
N TYR A 482 26.04 -30.44 19.44
CA TYR A 482 24.97 -31.02 20.25
C TYR A 482 23.66 -31.08 19.47
N PHE A 483 23.24 -29.99 18.87
CA PHE A 483 21.98 -29.91 18.14
C PHE A 483 21.97 -30.78 16.88
N ALA A 484 23.08 -30.82 16.14
CA ALA A 484 23.23 -31.70 15.00
C ALA A 484 23.04 -33.17 15.41
N GLN A 485 23.71 -33.61 16.49
CA GLN A 485 23.62 -34.99 17.01
C GLN A 485 22.21 -35.32 17.50
N GLU A 486 21.56 -34.41 18.26
CA GLU A 486 20.19 -34.62 18.75
C GLU A 486 19.20 -34.75 17.57
N THR A 487 19.33 -33.94 16.53
CA THR A 487 18.42 -33.94 15.39
C THR A 487 18.62 -35.16 14.49
N ILE A 488 19.86 -35.59 14.30
CA ILE A 488 20.15 -36.83 13.56
C ILE A 488 19.54 -38.03 14.31
N GLU A 489 19.67 -38.12 15.64
CA GLU A 489 19.06 -39.16 16.46
C GLU A 489 17.52 -39.10 16.41
N MET A 490 16.94 -37.89 16.42
CA MET A 490 15.51 -37.68 16.27
C MET A 490 14.97 -38.15 14.91
N GLY A 491 15.78 -38.00 13.88
CA GLY A 491 15.47 -38.33 12.49
C GLY A 491 14.57 -37.32 11.79
N GLU A 492 14.71 -37.29 10.48
CA GLU A 492 14.02 -36.32 9.60
C GLU A 492 12.51 -36.26 9.82
N LYS A 493 11.85 -37.46 9.85
CA LYS A 493 10.38 -37.54 9.96
C LYS A 493 9.87 -36.88 11.24
N THR A 494 10.50 -37.17 12.38
CA THR A 494 10.09 -36.63 13.68
C THR A 494 10.33 -35.11 13.72
N PHE A 495 11.50 -34.66 13.27
CA PHE A 495 11.85 -33.27 13.24
C PHE A 495 10.89 -32.43 12.36
N LYS A 496 10.63 -32.88 11.11
CA LYS A 496 9.68 -32.21 10.21
C LYS A 496 8.25 -32.21 10.74
N ASN A 497 7.80 -33.30 11.38
CA ASN A 497 6.48 -33.30 11.99
C ASN A 497 6.39 -32.31 13.17
N GLY A 498 7.48 -32.12 13.90
CA GLY A 498 7.58 -31.08 14.91
C GLY A 498 7.50 -29.68 14.30
N LEU A 499 8.28 -29.41 13.25
CA LEU A 499 8.29 -28.12 12.55
C LEU A 499 6.91 -27.76 11.97
N LYS A 500 6.16 -28.71 11.43
CA LYS A 500 4.79 -28.48 10.90
C LYS A 500 3.78 -28.02 11.95
N LYS A 501 4.05 -28.21 13.23
CA LYS A 501 3.21 -27.70 14.31
C LYS A 501 3.38 -26.17 14.49
N PHE A 502 4.47 -25.60 14.02
CA PHE A 502 4.68 -24.15 13.93
C PHE A 502 4.02 -23.61 12.66
N ILE A 503 4.30 -22.33 12.31
CA ILE A 503 3.63 -21.64 11.20
C ILE A 503 4.38 -21.74 9.86
N PHE A 504 5.23 -22.74 9.67
CA PHE A 504 5.90 -22.97 8.39
C PHE A 504 4.89 -23.27 7.27
N GLY A 505 5.12 -22.65 6.12
CA GLY A 505 4.25 -22.75 4.95
C GLY A 505 2.92 -21.99 5.05
N GLU A 506 2.65 -21.34 6.17
CA GLU A 506 1.41 -20.57 6.37
C GLU A 506 1.56 -19.12 5.92
N LYS A 507 0.52 -18.60 5.25
CA LYS A 507 0.37 -17.17 5.00
C LYS A 507 -0.21 -16.51 6.25
N LEU A 508 0.46 -15.51 6.77
CA LEU A 508 -0.05 -14.71 7.89
C LEU A 508 -1.13 -13.73 7.40
N ASP A 509 -2.13 -13.51 8.24
CA ASP A 509 -3.20 -12.56 7.98
C ASP A 509 -2.78 -11.15 8.40
N LEU A 510 -1.86 -10.59 7.64
CA LEU A 510 -1.33 -9.24 7.81
C LEU A 510 -1.37 -8.50 6.46
N PRO A 511 -1.66 -7.20 6.45
CA PRO A 511 -1.58 -6.36 5.26
C PRO A 511 -0.11 -6.04 4.90
N ILE A 512 0.78 -7.01 5.04
CA ILE A 512 2.20 -6.95 4.74
C ILE A 512 2.53 -8.06 3.75
N SER A 513 3.15 -7.70 2.63
CA SER A 513 3.59 -8.69 1.64
C SER A 513 4.82 -9.44 2.17
N MET A 514 4.67 -10.71 2.49
CA MET A 514 5.78 -11.60 2.85
C MET A 514 5.52 -13.03 2.37
N LYS A 515 6.61 -13.76 2.10
CA LYS A 515 6.53 -15.18 1.76
C LYS A 515 6.27 -16.01 3.01
N PRO A 516 5.55 -17.14 2.91
CA PRO A 516 5.47 -18.11 3.99
C PRO A 516 6.87 -18.58 4.43
N ALA A 517 7.03 -18.85 5.73
CA ALA A 517 8.28 -19.40 6.26
C ALA A 517 8.60 -20.75 5.61
N GLN A 518 9.86 -20.95 5.23
CA GLN A 518 10.34 -22.12 4.51
C GLN A 518 11.22 -23.00 5.41
N ILE A 519 11.05 -24.32 5.35
CA ILE A 519 11.91 -25.30 6.01
C ILE A 519 13.07 -25.70 5.07
N SER A 520 12.74 -26.03 3.83
CA SER A 520 13.70 -26.50 2.81
C SER A 520 13.14 -26.24 1.42
N ASN A 521 14.02 -26.25 0.41
CA ASN A 521 13.65 -26.07 -1.00
C ASN A 521 12.86 -27.28 -1.55
N GLN A 522 13.03 -28.45 -0.94
CA GLN A 522 12.36 -29.69 -1.33
C GLN A 522 11.50 -30.26 -0.18
N PRO A 523 10.52 -31.11 -0.48
CA PRO A 523 9.69 -31.75 0.53
C PRO A 523 10.46 -32.61 1.54
N THR A 524 11.66 -33.10 1.19
CA THR A 524 12.57 -33.88 2.04
C THR A 524 13.92 -33.19 2.14
N PHE A 525 14.69 -33.46 3.21
CA PHE A 525 16.09 -33.03 3.25
C PHE A 525 16.90 -33.92 2.31
N ASN A 526 17.63 -33.29 1.39
CA ASN A 526 18.41 -34.01 0.37
C ASN A 526 19.62 -34.77 0.95
N SER A 527 20.00 -34.44 2.19
CA SER A 527 21.12 -35.08 2.88
C SER A 527 20.97 -34.99 4.39
N GLU A 528 21.65 -35.87 5.10
CA GLU A 528 21.77 -35.85 6.56
C GLU A 528 22.55 -34.59 7.02
N ILE A 529 23.46 -34.07 6.21
CA ILE A 529 24.16 -32.80 6.45
C ILE A 529 23.17 -31.67 6.49
N LEU A 530 22.24 -31.59 5.53
CA LEU A 530 21.21 -30.54 5.51
C LEU A 530 20.28 -30.63 6.72
N LEU A 531 19.94 -31.86 7.14
CA LEU A 531 19.17 -32.09 8.37
C LEU A 531 19.93 -31.57 9.60
N ALA A 532 21.24 -31.85 9.69
CA ALA A 532 22.10 -31.37 10.77
C ALA A 532 22.23 -29.84 10.79
N ASP A 533 22.42 -29.21 9.63
CA ASP A 533 22.51 -27.75 9.51
C ASP A 533 21.21 -27.05 9.87
N THR A 534 20.09 -27.62 9.46
CA THR A 534 18.77 -27.12 9.82
C THR A 534 18.55 -27.11 11.34
N ALA A 535 19.14 -28.05 12.06
CA ALA A 535 19.01 -28.17 13.51
C ALA A 535 19.46 -26.94 14.29
N TYR A 536 20.47 -26.21 13.78
CA TYR A 536 20.99 -25.00 14.43
C TYR A 536 20.71 -23.71 13.63
N GLY A 537 19.72 -23.76 12.72
CA GLY A 537 19.17 -22.59 12.05
C GLY A 537 19.93 -22.14 10.79
N GLN A 538 20.65 -23.06 10.17
CA GLN A 538 21.32 -22.92 8.88
C GLN A 538 20.58 -23.69 7.78
N GLY A 539 21.27 -24.05 6.72
CA GLY A 539 20.71 -24.80 5.60
C GLY A 539 19.80 -23.98 4.72
N GLU A 540 18.58 -24.50 4.48
CA GLU A 540 17.61 -23.87 3.56
C GLU A 540 16.43 -23.18 4.30
N LEU A 541 16.56 -22.97 5.61
CA LEU A 541 15.57 -22.23 6.41
C LEU A 541 15.49 -20.77 5.95
N LEU A 542 14.26 -20.30 5.69
CA LEU A 542 13.98 -18.89 5.42
C LEU A 542 12.76 -18.46 6.23
N ILE A 543 12.98 -17.61 7.23
CA ILE A 543 11.96 -17.14 8.17
C ILE A 543 12.12 -15.64 8.36
N SER A 544 11.06 -14.88 8.14
CA SER A 544 11.11 -13.43 8.37
C SER A 544 11.14 -13.09 9.86
N PRO A 545 11.65 -11.93 10.28
CA PRO A 545 11.62 -11.49 11.68
C PRO A 545 10.23 -11.52 12.31
N ILE A 546 9.19 -11.11 11.60
CA ILE A 546 7.79 -11.18 12.09
C ILE A 546 7.38 -12.64 12.33
N GLN A 547 7.70 -13.55 11.43
CA GLN A 547 7.39 -14.98 11.59
C GLN A 547 8.18 -15.60 12.75
N GLN A 548 9.45 -15.22 12.92
CA GLN A 548 10.26 -15.68 14.04
C GLN A 548 9.67 -15.21 15.37
N ALA A 549 9.32 -13.92 15.51
CA ALA A 549 8.68 -13.39 16.71
C ALA A 549 7.39 -14.17 17.05
N SER A 550 6.55 -14.42 16.04
CA SER A 550 5.35 -15.25 16.22
C SER A 550 5.69 -16.67 16.70
N MET A 551 6.66 -17.36 16.06
CA MET A 551 7.03 -18.73 16.44
C MET A 551 7.57 -18.81 17.86
N TYR A 552 8.37 -17.85 18.29
CA TYR A 552 8.99 -17.84 19.60
C TYR A 552 8.04 -17.46 20.76
N SER A 553 6.86 -16.90 20.44
CA SER A 553 5.82 -16.63 21.46
C SER A 553 5.35 -17.89 22.22
N VAL A 554 5.65 -19.08 21.71
CA VAL A 554 5.33 -20.37 22.35
C VAL A 554 5.86 -20.47 23.79
N PHE A 555 7.02 -19.83 24.09
CA PHE A 555 7.66 -19.90 25.39
C PHE A 555 6.92 -19.11 26.47
N GLN A 556 6.14 -18.09 26.06
CA GLN A 556 5.33 -17.28 26.95
C GLN A 556 3.83 -17.66 26.93
N ASN A 557 3.43 -18.64 26.10
CA ASN A 557 2.03 -19.03 25.89
C ASN A 557 1.74 -20.52 26.10
N ALA A 558 2.40 -21.13 27.07
CA ALA A 558 2.19 -22.55 27.37
C ALA A 558 2.26 -23.47 26.14
N GLY A 559 3.20 -23.19 25.25
CA GLY A 559 3.46 -23.97 24.04
C GLY A 559 2.58 -23.65 22.82
N LYS A 560 1.85 -22.54 22.85
CA LYS A 560 1.03 -22.10 21.72
C LYS A 560 1.70 -20.93 20.99
N VAL A 561 1.85 -21.05 19.68
CA VAL A 561 2.21 -19.92 18.79
C VAL A 561 1.07 -18.92 18.81
N VAL A 562 1.37 -17.66 19.01
CA VAL A 562 0.44 -16.53 18.86
C VAL A 562 0.65 -15.90 17.51
N TYR A 563 -0.41 -15.77 16.70
CA TYR A 563 -0.32 -15.14 15.39
C TYR A 563 -0.22 -13.62 15.55
N PRO A 564 0.66 -12.97 14.77
CA PRO A 564 0.84 -11.52 14.87
C PRO A 564 -0.40 -10.79 14.36
N ARG A 565 -0.72 -9.68 14.99
CA ARG A 565 -1.77 -8.73 14.61
C ARG A 565 -1.16 -7.36 14.39
N LEU A 566 -1.65 -6.66 13.38
CA LEU A 566 -1.23 -5.29 13.10
C LEU A 566 -2.39 -4.31 13.20
N LEU A 567 -3.60 -4.72 12.78
CA LEU A 567 -4.80 -3.89 12.92
C LEU A 567 -5.42 -4.10 14.31
N ASP A 568 -5.81 -3.02 14.98
CA ASP A 568 -6.35 -3.08 16.35
C ASP A 568 -7.77 -3.69 16.38
N ASP A 569 -8.50 -3.64 15.29
CA ASP A 569 -9.84 -4.20 15.10
C ASP A 569 -9.87 -5.68 14.68
N GLN A 570 -8.70 -6.30 14.46
CA GLN A 570 -8.62 -7.71 14.12
C GLN A 570 -9.13 -8.60 15.26
N GLY A 571 -10.34 -9.08 15.10
CA GLY A 571 -11.15 -9.96 15.94
C GLY A 571 -10.45 -11.01 16.81
N LYS A 572 -10.91 -12.27 16.81
CA LYS A 572 -10.41 -13.33 17.71
C LYS A 572 -8.91 -13.64 17.51
N ARG A 573 -8.18 -13.62 18.62
CA ARG A 573 -6.76 -14.00 18.72
C ARG A 573 -6.53 -15.42 18.22
N LYS A 574 -5.79 -15.57 17.12
CA LYS A 574 -5.47 -16.87 16.57
C LYS A 574 -4.24 -17.44 17.28
N ARG A 575 -4.35 -18.66 17.80
CA ARG A 575 -3.27 -19.40 18.45
C ARG A 575 -3.20 -20.82 17.89
N LYS A 576 -2.00 -21.38 17.81
CA LYS A 576 -1.75 -22.75 17.33
C LYS A 576 -0.87 -23.51 18.34
N SER A 577 -1.31 -24.67 18.82
CA SER A 577 -0.50 -25.53 19.69
C SER A 577 0.67 -26.10 18.90
N ALA A 578 1.90 -25.84 19.35
CA ALA A 578 3.11 -26.32 18.70
C ALA A 578 3.92 -27.26 19.60
N ILE A 579 4.04 -26.95 20.89
CA ILE A 579 4.75 -27.74 21.89
C ILE A 579 3.91 -27.92 23.15
N THR A 580 4.32 -28.82 24.05
CA THR A 580 3.65 -28.97 25.33
C THR A 580 3.97 -27.79 26.28
N SER A 581 3.06 -27.53 27.24
CA SER A 581 3.27 -26.51 28.27
C SER A 581 4.52 -26.81 29.13
N SER A 582 4.78 -28.07 29.42
CA SER A 582 5.98 -28.50 30.16
C SER A 582 7.25 -28.14 29.39
N THR A 583 7.28 -28.39 28.08
CA THR A 583 8.41 -28.05 27.21
C THR A 583 8.60 -26.53 27.11
N ALA A 584 7.50 -25.78 27.02
CA ALA A 584 7.58 -24.31 26.98
C ALA A 584 8.20 -23.73 28.25
N ASN A 585 7.80 -24.23 29.45
CA ASN A 585 8.34 -23.80 30.72
C ASN A 585 9.83 -24.20 30.87
N GLU A 586 10.18 -25.43 30.55
CA GLU A 586 11.59 -25.88 30.54
C GLU A 586 12.45 -24.98 29.66
N MET A 587 11.99 -24.69 28.44
CA MET A 587 12.73 -23.80 27.52
C MET A 587 12.83 -22.38 28.04
N LYS A 588 11.77 -21.84 28.63
CA LYS A 588 11.79 -20.50 29.24
C LYS A 588 12.86 -20.40 30.31
N ASP A 589 12.92 -21.39 31.23
CA ASP A 589 13.94 -21.44 32.30
C ASP A 589 15.35 -21.53 31.72
N ARG A 590 15.57 -22.38 30.71
CA ARG A 590 16.88 -22.53 30.05
C ARG A 590 17.32 -21.27 29.32
N LEU A 591 16.39 -20.54 28.72
CA LEU A 591 16.70 -19.29 28.01
C LEU A 591 16.98 -18.12 28.97
N GLU A 592 16.38 -18.13 30.17
CA GLU A 592 16.77 -17.23 31.26
C GLU A 592 18.21 -17.52 31.75
N GLU A 593 18.60 -18.79 31.82
CA GLU A 593 19.97 -19.19 32.15
C GLU A 593 21.00 -18.73 31.10
N VAL A 594 20.63 -18.60 29.81
CA VAL A 594 21.53 -18.03 28.78
C VAL A 594 21.87 -16.57 29.05
N VAL A 595 21.01 -15.85 29.77
CA VAL A 595 21.26 -14.47 30.22
C VAL A 595 21.98 -14.44 31.57
N SER A 596 21.54 -15.25 32.55
CA SER A 596 22.03 -15.17 33.94
C SER A 596 23.40 -15.85 34.16
N ASP A 597 23.73 -16.90 33.35
CA ASP A 597 25.03 -17.58 33.45
C ASP A 597 26.17 -16.68 32.90
N PRO A 598 27.27 -16.45 33.62
CA PRO A 598 28.40 -15.66 33.11
C PRO A 598 29.01 -16.10 31.81
N ASN A 599 28.85 -17.38 31.44
CA ASN A 599 29.31 -17.92 30.15
C ASN A 599 28.25 -17.87 29.06
N GLY A 600 27.06 -17.38 29.39
CA GLY A 600 25.96 -17.30 28.45
C GLY A 600 26.21 -16.32 27.30
N THR A 601 25.86 -16.72 26.07
CA THR A 601 26.05 -15.85 24.89
C THR A 601 25.25 -14.55 24.94
N ALA A 602 24.21 -14.48 25.80
CA ALA A 602 23.43 -13.29 26.04
C ALA A 602 23.70 -12.63 27.40
N HIS A 603 24.76 -13.03 28.14
CA HIS A 603 25.06 -12.48 29.46
C HIS A 603 25.28 -10.96 29.49
N LEU A 604 25.65 -10.35 28.36
CA LEU A 604 25.72 -8.90 28.20
C LEU A 604 24.40 -8.19 28.56
N LEU A 605 23.25 -8.88 28.43
CA LEU A 605 21.92 -8.36 28.74
C LEU A 605 21.51 -8.58 30.20
N TYR A 606 22.36 -9.24 31.01
CA TYR A 606 22.03 -9.51 32.43
C TYR A 606 21.86 -8.22 33.21
N ASN A 607 20.72 -8.12 33.90
CA ASN A 607 20.40 -7.04 34.83
C ASN A 607 19.63 -7.65 36.02
N HIS A 608 20.03 -7.30 37.24
CA HIS A 608 19.40 -7.84 38.45
C HIS A 608 18.00 -7.28 38.76
N GLN A 609 17.59 -6.23 38.04
CA GLN A 609 16.31 -5.56 38.26
C GLN A 609 15.14 -6.23 37.56
N PHE A 610 15.40 -7.06 36.54
CA PHE A 610 14.36 -7.73 35.78
C PHE A 610 14.80 -9.12 35.29
N ARG A 611 13.82 -9.95 34.92
CA ARG A 611 14.03 -11.32 34.44
C ARG A 611 13.89 -11.38 32.95
N LEU A 612 14.98 -11.62 32.24
CA LEU A 612 15.05 -11.72 30.78
C LEU A 612 15.48 -13.11 30.34
N ALA A 613 14.77 -13.69 29.41
CA ALA A 613 15.21 -14.84 28.65
C ALA A 613 15.68 -14.41 27.26
N ALA A 614 16.78 -15.01 26.77
CA ALA A 614 17.27 -14.66 25.44
C ALA A 614 18.00 -15.82 24.76
N LYS A 615 18.12 -15.71 23.43
CA LYS A 615 19.00 -16.52 22.61
C LYS A 615 19.63 -15.68 21.49
N THR A 616 20.94 -15.69 21.46
CA THR A 616 21.70 -15.07 20.36
C THR A 616 21.76 -16.01 19.15
N GLY A 617 21.85 -15.44 17.97
CA GLY A 617 22.03 -16.16 16.72
C GLY A 617 23.12 -15.53 15.87
N THR A 618 23.83 -16.36 15.14
CA THR A 618 24.71 -15.96 14.05
C THR A 618 24.39 -16.84 12.87
N ALA A 619 24.13 -16.25 11.72
CA ALA A 619 23.92 -16.95 10.46
C ALA A 619 25.01 -16.53 9.47
N GLU A 620 25.81 -17.48 9.02
CA GLU A 620 26.85 -17.24 8.03
C GLU A 620 26.26 -17.17 6.62
N LEU A 621 26.71 -16.17 5.85
CA LEU A 621 26.39 -15.96 4.44
C LEU A 621 27.61 -16.35 3.60
N LYS A 622 27.81 -17.65 3.37
CA LYS A 622 28.92 -18.11 2.55
C LYS A 622 28.49 -19.13 1.50
N MET A 623 29.16 -19.12 0.35
CA MET A 623 28.90 -20.02 -0.76
C MET A 623 29.57 -21.40 -0.57
N GLN A 624 30.69 -21.47 0.17
CA GLN A 624 31.44 -22.70 0.41
C GLN A 624 31.96 -22.76 1.86
N GLN A 625 32.03 -24.00 2.40
CA GLN A 625 32.60 -24.24 3.72
C GLN A 625 34.13 -23.91 3.72
N GLY A 626 34.55 -23.18 4.76
CA GLY A 626 35.96 -22.75 4.92
C GLY A 626 36.27 -21.36 4.39
N GLU A 627 35.35 -20.71 3.67
CA GLU A 627 35.45 -19.28 3.36
C GLU A 627 34.95 -18.44 4.54
N LYS A 628 35.56 -17.28 4.76
CA LYS A 628 35.06 -16.28 5.71
C LYS A 628 33.95 -15.51 5.00
N GLY A 629 32.71 -15.84 5.29
CA GLY A 629 31.53 -15.12 4.79
C GLY A 629 31.14 -13.96 5.70
N ASP A 630 30.25 -13.13 5.20
CA ASP A 630 29.54 -12.17 6.03
C ASP A 630 28.60 -12.91 6.99
N GLU A 631 28.33 -12.31 8.13
CA GLU A 631 27.51 -12.90 9.17
C GLU A 631 26.35 -11.97 9.54
N ASN A 632 25.16 -12.55 9.67
CA ASN A 632 24.00 -11.88 10.25
C ASN A 632 23.90 -12.20 11.73
N SER A 633 23.72 -11.19 12.56
CA SER A 633 23.53 -11.33 14.01
C SER A 633 22.03 -11.28 14.35
N PHE A 634 21.59 -12.21 15.18
CA PHE A 634 20.22 -12.28 15.68
C PHE A 634 20.18 -12.19 17.20
N LEU A 635 19.09 -11.61 17.71
CA LEU A 635 18.72 -11.65 19.12
C LEU A 635 17.24 -11.96 19.23
N LEU A 636 16.92 -13.08 19.89
CA LEU A 636 15.61 -13.31 20.52
C LEU A 636 15.73 -12.94 21.99
N ALA A 637 14.87 -12.07 22.49
CA ALA A 637 14.78 -11.73 23.91
C ALA A 637 13.31 -11.56 24.31
N PHE A 638 12.95 -11.96 25.54
CA PHE A 638 11.60 -11.76 26.03
C PHE A 638 11.56 -11.63 27.57
N ASP A 639 10.61 -10.84 28.03
CA ASP A 639 10.33 -10.69 29.45
C ASP A 639 9.79 -11.99 30.04
N VAL A 640 10.40 -12.44 31.17
CA VAL A 640 10.00 -13.68 31.90
C VAL A 640 9.09 -13.35 33.07
N GLY A 641 9.16 -12.11 33.61
CA GLY A 641 8.39 -11.69 34.78
C GLY A 641 6.90 -11.55 34.48
N ASP A 642 6.57 -10.54 33.71
CA ASP A 642 5.19 -10.14 33.43
C ASP A 642 4.75 -10.44 31.99
N ASP A 643 5.63 -11.00 31.18
CA ASP A 643 5.38 -11.32 29.76
C ASP A 643 4.96 -10.09 28.91
N HIS A 644 5.54 -8.90 29.21
CA HIS A 644 5.16 -7.65 28.55
C HIS A 644 5.55 -7.60 27.08
N PHE A 645 6.71 -8.17 26.69
CA PHE A 645 7.21 -8.11 25.33
C PHE A 645 7.99 -9.36 24.92
N LEU A 646 8.04 -9.55 23.61
CA LEU A 646 8.98 -10.40 22.90
C LEU A 646 9.65 -9.54 21.83
N LEU A 647 10.98 -9.53 21.83
CA LEU A 647 11.81 -8.81 20.87
C LEU A 647 12.56 -9.80 19.98
N LEU A 648 12.49 -9.60 18.68
CA LEU A 648 13.40 -10.22 17.70
C LEU A 648 14.13 -9.12 16.94
N SER A 649 15.46 -9.14 16.98
CA SER A 649 16.29 -8.21 16.24
C SER A 649 17.29 -8.94 15.34
N LEU A 650 17.51 -8.39 14.15
CA LEU A 650 18.46 -8.83 13.13
C LEU A 650 19.36 -7.66 12.76
N VAL A 651 20.66 -7.91 12.63
CA VAL A 651 21.64 -7.02 12.01
C VAL A 651 22.39 -7.79 10.95
N GLU A 652 22.31 -7.31 9.70
CA GLU A 652 23.04 -7.88 8.56
C GLU A 652 24.50 -7.44 8.60
N HIS A 653 25.41 -8.27 8.07
CA HIS A 653 26.83 -7.97 7.90
C HIS A 653 27.46 -7.33 9.15
N TYR A 654 27.15 -7.88 10.34
CA TYR A 654 27.58 -7.27 11.58
C TYR A 654 29.11 -7.33 11.77
N SER A 655 29.64 -6.33 12.44
CA SER A 655 31.04 -6.23 12.84
C SER A 655 31.18 -6.15 14.36
N ALA A 656 32.38 -6.27 14.86
CA ALA A 656 32.63 -6.15 16.30
C ALA A 656 32.01 -4.86 16.88
N GLY A 657 31.26 -4.98 17.98
CA GLY A 657 30.57 -3.88 18.62
C GLY A 657 29.19 -3.51 18.03
N SER A 658 28.71 -4.24 16.99
CA SER A 658 27.45 -3.96 16.33
C SER A 658 26.52 -5.19 16.22
N SER A 659 26.69 -6.21 17.05
CA SER A 659 25.77 -7.34 17.08
C SER A 659 24.37 -6.93 17.53
N ALA A 660 23.34 -7.70 17.15
CA ALA A 660 21.98 -7.45 17.59
C ALA A 660 21.86 -7.37 19.12
N THR A 661 22.64 -8.18 19.86
CA THR A 661 22.70 -8.14 21.33
C THR A 661 23.27 -6.81 21.85
N GLN A 662 24.36 -6.33 21.23
CA GLN A 662 24.99 -5.08 21.67
C GLN A 662 24.12 -3.86 21.37
N LEU A 663 23.49 -3.82 20.20
CA LEU A 663 22.65 -2.70 19.81
C LEU A 663 21.35 -2.61 20.63
N ASN A 664 20.80 -3.75 21.06
CA ASN A 664 19.52 -3.77 21.76
C ASN A 664 19.64 -3.80 23.31
N LYS A 665 20.85 -3.74 23.88
CA LYS A 665 21.00 -3.78 25.35
C LYS A 665 20.22 -2.65 26.04
N SER A 666 20.52 -1.40 25.71
CA SER A 666 19.83 -0.24 26.30
C SER A 666 18.35 -0.20 25.90
N PHE A 667 17.99 -0.62 24.69
CA PHE A 667 16.60 -0.67 24.28
C PHE A 667 15.77 -1.65 25.13
N ILE A 668 16.32 -2.81 25.50
CA ILE A 668 15.65 -3.75 26.39
C ILE A 668 15.45 -3.13 27.79
N GLU A 669 16.44 -2.41 28.32
CA GLU A 669 16.33 -1.66 29.59
C GLU A 669 15.21 -0.61 29.50
N GLU A 670 15.16 0.17 28.42
CA GLU A 670 14.11 1.16 28.13
C GLU A 670 12.72 0.51 27.98
N LEU A 671 12.60 -0.68 27.38
CA LEU A 671 11.34 -1.43 27.30
C LEU A 671 10.82 -1.79 28.70
N TYR A 672 11.68 -2.29 29.59
CA TYR A 672 11.28 -2.60 30.95
C TYR A 672 10.80 -1.34 31.70
N GLU A 673 11.55 -0.24 31.64
CA GLU A 673 11.16 1.04 32.24
C GLU A 673 9.80 1.53 31.67
N TYR A 674 9.62 1.43 30.36
CA TYR A 674 8.39 1.84 29.69
C TYR A 674 7.17 1.05 30.15
N PHE A 675 7.28 -0.27 30.25
CA PHE A 675 6.16 -1.11 30.69
C PHE A 675 5.91 -1.06 32.20
N GLN A 676 6.90 -0.71 33.03
CA GLN A 676 6.72 -0.47 34.45
C GLN A 676 5.99 0.84 34.76
N MET A 677 6.06 1.83 33.88
CA MET A 677 5.36 3.12 34.03
C MET A 677 3.89 3.08 33.61
N ARG A 678 3.46 2.02 33.00
CA ARG A 678 2.08 1.79 32.51
C ARG A 678 1.35 0.76 33.35
#